data_dbe1781933b3ac1977b26d2095dde27b
#
_entry.id   dbe1781933b3ac1977b26d2095dde27b
#
_cell.length_a   1.000
_cell.length_b   1.000
_cell.length_c   1.000
_cell.angle_alpha   90.00
_cell.angle_beta   90.00
_cell.angle_gamma   90.00
#
_symmetry.space_group_name_H-M   'P 1'
#
loop_
_entity.id
_entity.type
_entity.pdbx_description
1 polymer ?
#
loop_
_entity_poly.entity_id
_entity_poly.type
_entity_poly.pdbx_seq_one_letter_code
_entity_poly.pdbx_strand_id
1 'polypeptide(L)'
;MRKTPKKTTGPQFELPQLSRRRFVTGMAAGAALLGLPAGLSASAARAGAAPQTLRGNQFDLNIGYQPVNFTGRERTAVAVNGSVPGPVLRWKEGQTVTLNVTNHLAHDTSIHWHGIILPSNMDGVPGLSFNGIRPGETFTYQFAVNQSGTYWYHSHSDFQEQQGNYGSIVIDPADADPVAYDRDYVVLLSDWSDESPHDIYAKLKKEGHYYNRRRRTAGDLWREVKEKGVAATWRDREMWNVMRMSDRDISDVTGYTYTFLMNGQTPDANWTALFRKGEKVRLRFINAAAMSIFDIRIPGLKMTVVASDGQNIEPVTVDEFRIGVAETYDVIVEPDGDSAYTLFAQTIDRSGFARGTLTADPSLRAPVPAMDYAPVLTHGDMGMGHGAHAGMAGMGGMDHSQHDMGSMGGMDHSQHDMGSMGGMDHSQHDMSGMEGMDHSQHDMSGTDHSQHNMSGMDHSQHQAGSGNYSLHGGRPELGGMQGVWFTDNLGRAGHGSNSPIVHLPSEYGYGVDMRSEMPMSGLQDPGIGLRDHMQRYGRRVLNYGDIRNLTPTIDRREPTRELQLHLTGNMHRYMWSMDGIKFGDAEPLMLKYGERIRITLVNDTMMTHPIHLHGMWSELETGDAEYIPRKHTIIVQPGSKISYLVTADAYGRWAYHCHLLYHMPGMFREVRVV
;
A
#
# COMPACT_ATOMS: atom_id res chain seq x y z
N MET A 1 3.36 35.38 52.25
CA MET A 1 4.19 34.29 51.70
C MET A 1 3.27 33.38 50.87
N ARG A 2 3.24 33.57 49.57
CA ARG A 2 2.50 32.69 48.60
C ARG A 2 3.49 31.68 48.04
N LYS A 3 3.22 30.37 48.23
CA LYS A 3 3.97 29.27 47.63
C LYS A 3 3.45 29.03 46.22
N THR A 4 4.34 29.16 45.24
CA THR A 4 4.13 28.75 43.83
C THR A 4 4.23 27.23 43.69
N PRO A 5 3.44 26.56 42.85
CA PRO A 5 3.56 25.14 42.60
C PRO A 5 4.71 24.82 41.62
N LYS A 6 5.49 23.79 41.95
CA LYS A 6 6.55 23.24 41.07
C LYS A 6 5.94 22.56 39.86
N LYS A 7 6.35 22.96 38.67
CA LYS A 7 6.13 22.24 37.40
C LYS A 7 6.98 20.96 37.43
N THR A 8 6.36 19.82 37.31
CA THR A 8 7.01 18.56 37.01
C THR A 8 7.29 18.48 35.50
N THR A 9 8.54 18.52 35.14
CA THR A 9 9.04 18.25 33.77
C THR A 9 9.10 16.75 33.56
N GLY A 10 8.37 16.23 32.56
CA GLY A 10 8.52 14.87 32.07
C GLY A 10 9.86 14.65 31.37
N PRO A 11 10.31 13.42 31.15
CA PRO A 11 11.62 13.13 30.61
C PRO A 11 11.72 13.61 29.15
N GLN A 12 12.62 14.59 28.93
CA GLN A 12 13.08 14.96 27.58
C GLN A 12 14.13 13.91 27.16
N PHE A 13 13.88 13.26 26.05
CA PHE A 13 14.89 12.46 25.36
C PHE A 13 15.89 13.43 24.70
N GLU A 14 17.02 13.65 25.32
CA GLU A 14 18.17 14.28 24.68
C GLU A 14 18.98 13.23 23.93
N LEU A 15 19.13 13.40 22.63
CA LEU A 15 20.06 12.64 21.80
C LEU A 15 21.50 12.94 22.27
N PRO A 16 22.35 11.93 22.53
CA PRO A 16 23.72 12.14 22.96
C PRO A 16 24.53 12.80 21.83
N GLN A 17 25.01 14.02 22.06
CA GLN A 17 25.97 14.68 21.19
C GLN A 17 27.34 14.01 21.33
N LEU A 18 27.74 13.21 20.35
CA LEU A 18 29.07 12.65 20.25
C LEU A 18 30.07 13.73 19.88
N SER A 19 30.98 14.08 20.80
CA SER A 19 32.04 15.05 20.54
C SER A 19 33.08 14.49 19.56
N ARG A 20 33.56 15.33 18.65
CA ARG A 20 34.56 14.99 17.62
C ARG A 20 35.85 14.33 18.15
N ARG A 21 36.15 14.42 19.44
CA ARG A 21 37.32 13.77 20.06
C ARG A 21 37.17 12.26 20.30
N ARG A 22 35.98 11.71 20.40
CA ARG A 22 35.77 10.24 20.56
C ARG A 22 35.81 9.47 19.24
N PHE A 23 35.71 10.15 18.11
CA PHE A 23 35.82 9.51 16.80
C PHE A 23 37.27 9.15 16.42
N VAL A 24 38.27 9.90 16.94
CA VAL A 24 39.68 9.68 16.58
C VAL A 24 40.36 8.60 17.45
N THR A 25 39.86 8.30 18.64
CA THR A 25 40.44 7.29 19.54
C THR A 25 39.98 5.85 19.27
N GLY A 26 38.99 5.64 18.43
CA GLY A 26 38.48 4.31 18.03
C GLY A 26 39.31 3.60 16.96
N MET A 27 40.19 4.30 16.24
CA MET A 27 40.98 3.71 15.15
C MET A 27 42.37 3.16 15.57
N ALA A 28 42.75 3.27 16.81
CA ALA A 28 44.08 2.83 17.29
C ALA A 28 44.08 1.50 18.07
N ALA A 29 42.95 0.84 18.27
CA ALA A 29 42.86 -0.40 19.06
C ALA A 29 42.66 -1.68 18.21
N GLY A 30 42.78 -1.63 16.89
CA GLY A 30 42.53 -2.74 15.95
C GLY A 30 43.72 -3.59 15.54
N ALA A 31 44.90 -3.50 16.20
CA ALA A 31 46.10 -4.19 15.75
C ALA A 31 46.79 -5.05 16.81
N ALA A 32 46.05 -5.89 17.54
CA ALA A 32 46.67 -6.93 18.37
C ALA A 32 45.64 -8.02 18.74
N LEU A 33 45.37 -8.95 17.86
CA LEU A 33 44.84 -10.30 18.17
C LEU A 33 45.16 -11.24 16.98
N LEU A 34 46.44 -11.54 16.81
CA LEU A 34 46.89 -12.71 16.07
C LEU A 34 47.08 -13.85 17.07
N GLY A 35 46.19 -14.82 17.04
CA GLY A 35 46.37 -16.06 17.78
C GLY A 35 45.08 -16.71 18.28
N LEU A 36 44.26 -17.25 17.38
CA LEU A 36 43.26 -18.28 17.68
C LEU A 36 43.17 -19.26 16.48
N PRO A 37 42.94 -20.57 16.72
CA PRO A 37 43.09 -21.58 15.70
C PRO A 37 42.02 -21.51 14.63
N ALA A 38 42.44 -21.69 13.39
CA ALA A 38 41.61 -21.85 12.20
C ALA A 38 40.63 -23.03 12.37
N GLY A 39 39.32 -22.72 12.40
CA GLY A 39 38.27 -23.74 12.53
C GLY A 39 36.85 -23.25 12.28
N LEU A 40 36.68 -22.07 11.72
CA LEU A 40 35.37 -21.65 11.19
C LEU A 40 35.60 -21.12 9.78
N SER A 41 35.45 -22.02 8.80
CA SER A 41 35.34 -21.61 7.40
C SER A 41 34.08 -20.74 7.31
N ALA A 42 34.24 -19.41 7.38
CA ALA A 42 33.25 -18.49 6.89
C ALA A 42 33.12 -18.75 5.38
N SER A 43 32.19 -19.60 4.99
CA SER A 43 31.77 -19.69 3.61
C SER A 43 31.25 -18.30 3.24
N ALA A 44 32.05 -17.55 2.47
CA ALA A 44 31.58 -16.35 1.82
C ALA A 44 30.29 -16.74 1.09
N ALA A 45 29.14 -16.29 1.58
CA ALA A 45 27.87 -16.55 0.94
C ALA A 45 27.97 -15.99 -0.48
N ARG A 46 27.96 -16.88 -1.47
CA ARG A 46 27.94 -16.49 -2.88
C ARG A 46 26.65 -15.70 -3.08
N ALA A 47 26.76 -14.43 -3.40
CA ALA A 47 25.65 -13.69 -3.98
C ALA A 47 25.09 -14.53 -5.13
N GLY A 48 23.83 -14.98 -5.02
CA GLY A 48 23.19 -15.81 -6.05
C GLY A 48 22.82 -17.24 -5.65
N ALA A 49 23.10 -17.71 -4.43
CA ALA A 49 22.50 -18.97 -3.97
C ALA A 49 21.01 -18.77 -3.66
N ALA A 50 20.16 -19.71 -4.07
CA ALA A 50 18.74 -19.68 -3.68
C ALA A 50 18.62 -19.74 -2.15
N PRO A 51 17.64 -19.01 -1.54
CA PRO A 51 17.41 -19.07 -0.10
C PRO A 51 17.16 -20.51 0.38
N GLN A 52 17.77 -20.86 1.50
CA GLN A 52 17.54 -22.17 2.11
C GLN A 52 16.08 -22.29 2.56
N THR A 53 15.47 -23.46 2.38
CA THR A 53 14.16 -23.75 2.98
C THR A 53 14.34 -24.52 4.28
N LEU A 54 13.87 -23.94 5.38
CA LEU A 54 13.78 -24.57 6.69
C LEU A 54 12.36 -25.12 6.89
N ARG A 55 12.25 -26.41 7.30
CA ARG A 55 10.97 -27.09 7.50
C ARG A 55 10.81 -27.56 8.92
N GLY A 56 9.59 -27.56 9.44
CA GLY A 56 9.28 -28.05 10.78
C GLY A 56 8.52 -27.01 11.60
N ASN A 57 8.64 -27.11 12.91
CA ASN A 57 7.96 -26.23 13.85
C ASN A 57 8.89 -25.63 14.92
N GLN A 58 10.20 -25.89 14.81
CA GLN A 58 11.23 -25.25 15.65
C GLN A 58 12.32 -24.69 14.77
N PHE A 59 12.67 -23.42 14.98
CA PHE A 59 13.61 -22.69 14.16
C PHE A 59 14.54 -21.83 15.01
N ASP A 60 15.83 -21.85 14.69
CA ASP A 60 16.82 -20.94 15.24
C ASP A 60 17.23 -19.95 14.14
N LEU A 61 16.91 -18.67 14.34
CA LEU A 61 17.15 -17.58 13.43
C LEU A 61 18.20 -16.64 14.02
N ASN A 62 19.29 -16.46 13.31
CA ASN A 62 20.39 -15.60 13.73
C ASN A 62 20.39 -14.34 12.86
N ILE A 63 20.16 -13.16 13.45
CA ILE A 63 20.23 -11.88 12.76
C ILE A 63 21.62 -11.31 12.96
N GLY A 64 22.34 -11.07 11.89
CA GLY A 64 23.71 -10.59 11.94
C GLY A 64 24.15 -9.86 10.67
N TYR A 65 25.37 -9.33 10.70
CA TYR A 65 25.95 -8.66 9.54
C TYR A 65 26.50 -9.67 8.54
N GLN A 66 26.22 -9.45 7.26
CA GLN A 66 26.66 -10.29 6.14
C GLN A 66 27.21 -9.43 5.01
N PRO A 67 28.46 -9.68 4.53
CA PRO A 67 28.93 -9.07 3.29
C PRO A 67 28.09 -9.55 2.09
N VAL A 68 27.64 -8.62 1.27
CA VAL A 68 26.90 -8.88 0.02
C VAL A 68 27.46 -8.03 -1.11
N ASN A 69 27.26 -8.48 -2.34
CA ASN A 69 27.67 -7.75 -3.55
C ASN A 69 26.63 -7.93 -4.66
N PHE A 70 25.70 -6.97 -4.79
CA PHE A 70 24.67 -6.96 -5.84
C PHE A 70 25.03 -6.04 -7.02
N THR A 71 25.91 -5.07 -6.81
CA THR A 71 26.17 -3.98 -7.77
C THR A 71 27.61 -3.97 -8.30
N GLY A 72 28.43 -4.96 -7.91
CA GLY A 72 29.88 -4.94 -8.12
C GLY A 72 30.67 -4.28 -6.98
N ARG A 73 29.96 -3.81 -5.93
CA ARG A 73 30.54 -3.23 -4.71
C ARG A 73 30.14 -4.05 -3.50
N GLU A 74 31.12 -4.39 -2.66
CA GLU A 74 30.82 -5.03 -1.39
C GLU A 74 30.14 -4.06 -0.42
N ARG A 75 29.06 -4.54 0.22
CA ARG A 75 28.29 -3.84 1.23
C ARG A 75 27.97 -4.77 2.37
N THR A 76 27.61 -4.22 3.51
CA THR A 76 27.17 -4.97 4.67
C THR A 76 25.65 -4.97 4.74
N ALA A 77 25.05 -6.13 4.66
CA ALA A 77 23.62 -6.35 4.88
C ALA A 77 23.34 -6.77 6.32
N VAL A 78 22.09 -6.59 6.76
CA VAL A 78 21.51 -7.25 7.94
C VAL A 78 20.80 -8.50 7.42
N ALA A 79 21.34 -9.67 7.75
CA ALA A 79 20.90 -10.94 7.18
C ALA A 79 20.32 -11.87 8.25
N VAL A 80 19.39 -12.71 7.86
CA VAL A 80 18.89 -13.81 8.67
C VAL A 80 19.56 -15.09 8.24
N ASN A 81 20.24 -15.78 9.16
CA ASN A 81 21.04 -17.00 8.93
C ASN A 81 22.07 -16.81 7.78
N GLY A 82 22.65 -15.60 7.69
CA GLY A 82 23.73 -15.30 6.75
C GLY A 82 23.32 -15.18 5.27
N SER A 83 22.05 -15.02 4.95
CA SER A 83 21.56 -14.83 3.58
C SER A 83 20.60 -13.66 3.44
N VAL A 84 20.54 -13.07 2.24
CA VAL A 84 19.58 -12.04 1.82
C VAL A 84 18.98 -12.47 0.47
N PRO A 85 17.68 -12.75 0.40
CA PRO A 85 16.75 -12.84 1.53
C PRO A 85 17.14 -13.96 2.50
N GLY A 86 16.62 -13.87 3.73
CA GLY A 86 16.71 -14.91 4.73
C GLY A 86 16.02 -16.21 4.28
N PRO A 87 16.10 -17.31 5.05
CA PRO A 87 15.55 -18.60 4.68
C PRO A 87 14.04 -18.57 4.47
N VAL A 88 13.55 -19.44 3.59
CA VAL A 88 12.12 -19.73 3.47
C VAL A 88 11.72 -20.59 4.68
N LEU A 89 10.82 -20.09 5.52
CA LEU A 89 10.25 -20.85 6.63
C LEU A 89 9.01 -21.60 6.15
N ARG A 90 9.02 -22.93 6.20
CA ARG A 90 7.88 -23.73 5.77
C ARG A 90 7.25 -24.46 6.96
N TRP A 91 6.07 -23.98 7.33
CA TRP A 91 5.27 -24.47 8.46
C TRP A 91 4.12 -25.33 7.95
N LYS A 92 3.36 -25.88 8.90
CA LYS A 92 2.09 -26.55 8.64
C LYS A 92 1.00 -25.96 9.52
N GLU A 93 -0.15 -25.68 8.92
CA GLU A 93 -1.36 -25.26 9.63
C GLU A 93 -1.75 -26.26 10.71
N GLY A 94 -2.26 -25.79 11.85
CA GLY A 94 -2.63 -26.57 13.02
C GLY A 94 -1.47 -26.88 13.96
N GLN A 95 -0.22 -26.54 13.61
CA GLN A 95 0.94 -26.72 14.50
C GLN A 95 1.24 -25.47 15.32
N THR A 96 1.88 -25.66 16.46
CA THR A 96 2.52 -24.57 17.20
C THR A 96 3.96 -24.44 16.71
N VAL A 97 4.36 -23.24 16.26
CA VAL A 97 5.73 -22.94 15.88
C VAL A 97 6.46 -22.28 17.04
N THR A 98 7.77 -22.58 17.15
CA THR A 98 8.70 -21.96 18.08
C THR A 98 9.88 -21.41 17.28
N LEU A 99 10.13 -20.11 17.37
CA LEU A 99 11.20 -19.44 16.63
C LEU A 99 12.08 -18.70 17.63
N ASN A 100 13.31 -19.19 17.81
CA ASN A 100 14.33 -18.55 18.63
C ASN A 100 15.10 -17.57 17.77
N VAL A 101 14.91 -16.28 17.98
CA VAL A 101 15.58 -15.21 17.22
C VAL A 101 16.68 -14.61 18.05
N THR A 102 17.92 -14.81 17.62
CA THR A 102 19.12 -14.31 18.29
C THR A 102 19.67 -13.09 17.56
N ASN A 103 19.89 -12.01 18.29
CA ASN A 103 20.43 -10.76 17.77
C ASN A 103 21.97 -10.71 17.91
N HIS A 104 22.68 -10.77 16.80
CA HIS A 104 24.14 -10.59 16.72
C HIS A 104 24.54 -9.20 16.21
N LEU A 105 23.60 -8.26 16.06
CA LEU A 105 23.87 -6.89 15.69
C LEU A 105 24.38 -6.09 16.91
N ALA A 106 24.90 -4.89 16.64
CA ALA A 106 25.32 -3.95 17.69
C ALA A 106 24.18 -3.06 18.21
N HIS A 107 22.97 -3.23 17.70
CA HIS A 107 21.76 -2.47 18.05
C HIS A 107 20.55 -3.39 18.08
N ASP A 108 19.43 -2.91 18.62
CA ASP A 108 18.20 -3.67 18.75
C ASP A 108 17.64 -4.11 17.40
N THR A 109 16.99 -5.25 17.36
CA THR A 109 16.32 -5.80 16.18
C THR A 109 14.96 -6.39 16.55
N SER A 110 14.21 -6.80 15.53
CA SER A 110 12.93 -7.49 15.68
C SER A 110 12.63 -8.33 14.45
N ILE A 111 11.69 -9.25 14.56
CA ILE A 111 11.02 -9.86 13.42
C ILE A 111 9.52 -9.73 13.62
N HIS A 112 8.85 -9.15 12.63
CA HIS A 112 7.41 -9.19 12.43
C HIS A 112 7.04 -10.32 11.47
N TRP A 113 6.00 -11.07 11.82
CA TRP A 113 5.47 -12.19 11.04
C TRP A 113 4.29 -11.69 10.20
N HIS A 114 4.60 -11.11 9.05
CA HIS A 114 3.65 -10.33 8.27
C HIS A 114 2.47 -11.15 7.75
N GLY A 115 1.26 -10.71 8.09
CA GLY A 115 0.01 -11.35 7.69
C GLY A 115 -0.38 -12.58 8.54
N ILE A 116 0.37 -12.90 9.59
CA ILE A 116 0.06 -14.01 10.49
C ILE A 116 -0.86 -13.55 11.62
N ILE A 117 -1.95 -14.28 11.84
CA ILE A 117 -2.84 -14.08 12.98
C ILE A 117 -2.23 -14.77 14.21
N LEU A 118 -1.81 -13.98 15.17
CA LEU A 118 -1.05 -14.42 16.32
C LEU A 118 -1.34 -13.52 17.55
N PRO A 119 -0.93 -13.91 18.77
CA PRO A 119 -1.04 -13.04 19.93
C PRO A 119 -0.20 -11.76 19.79
N SER A 120 -0.73 -10.62 20.23
CA SER A 120 -0.09 -9.29 20.08
C SER A 120 1.35 -9.22 20.62
N ASN A 121 1.67 -9.92 21.69
CA ASN A 121 3.03 -9.99 22.24
C ASN A 121 4.02 -10.82 21.38
N MET A 122 3.54 -11.48 20.34
CA MET A 122 4.33 -12.23 19.36
C MET A 122 4.39 -11.54 17.99
N ASP A 123 3.78 -10.35 17.86
CA ASP A 123 3.69 -9.58 16.61
C ASP A 123 5.04 -9.00 16.16
N GLY A 124 5.94 -8.75 17.10
CA GLY A 124 7.31 -8.34 16.82
C GLY A 124 7.51 -6.86 16.50
N VAL A 125 6.57 -5.98 16.89
CA VAL A 125 6.68 -4.53 16.69
C VAL A 125 7.18 -3.86 17.97
N PRO A 126 8.43 -3.35 17.99
CA PRO A 126 9.00 -2.71 19.17
C PRO A 126 8.22 -1.46 19.59
N GLY A 127 8.03 -1.30 20.89
CA GLY A 127 7.32 -0.16 21.47
C GLY A 127 5.80 -0.27 21.50
N LEU A 128 5.20 -1.27 20.82
CA LEU A 128 3.78 -1.59 20.92
C LEU A 128 3.56 -2.77 21.87
N SER A 129 3.94 -3.95 21.45
CA SER A 129 3.64 -5.20 22.17
C SER A 129 4.87 -5.90 22.73
N PHE A 130 6.07 -5.45 22.34
CA PHE A 130 7.32 -5.99 22.86
C PHE A 130 8.46 -4.94 22.78
N ASN A 131 9.60 -5.22 23.46
CA ASN A 131 10.66 -4.22 23.62
C ASN A 131 11.79 -4.29 22.56
N GLY A 132 11.66 -5.17 21.56
CA GLY A 132 12.76 -5.51 20.67
C GLY A 132 13.69 -6.55 21.25
N ILE A 133 14.65 -7.01 20.46
CA ILE A 133 15.68 -7.99 20.82
C ILE A 133 17.01 -7.25 20.94
N ARG A 134 17.57 -7.14 22.14
CA ARG A 134 18.83 -6.43 22.36
C ARG A 134 20.04 -7.17 21.80
N PRO A 135 21.17 -6.48 21.58
CA PRO A 135 22.41 -7.13 21.20
C PRO A 135 22.81 -8.31 22.12
N GLY A 136 23.05 -9.48 21.52
CA GLY A 136 23.39 -10.70 22.21
C GLY A 136 22.22 -11.45 22.87
N GLU A 137 21.01 -10.91 22.85
CA GLU A 137 19.81 -11.56 23.39
C GLU A 137 19.14 -12.48 22.36
N THR A 138 18.39 -13.45 22.88
CA THR A 138 17.49 -14.32 22.11
C THR A 138 16.07 -14.11 22.60
N PHE A 139 15.14 -13.84 21.68
CA PHE A 139 13.71 -13.83 21.96
C PHE A 139 13.06 -15.05 21.32
N THR A 140 12.21 -15.73 22.07
CA THR A 140 11.46 -16.90 21.59
C THR A 140 10.04 -16.50 21.25
N TYR A 141 9.71 -16.52 19.97
CA TYR A 141 8.33 -16.42 19.49
C TYR A 141 7.70 -17.81 19.52
N GLN A 142 6.49 -17.92 20.08
CA GLN A 142 5.74 -19.16 20.11
C GLN A 142 4.25 -18.89 19.93
N PHE A 143 3.66 -19.45 18.90
CA PHE A 143 2.24 -19.28 18.60
C PHE A 143 1.69 -20.43 17.75
N ALA A 144 0.36 -20.63 17.83
CA ALA A 144 -0.36 -21.54 16.97
C ALA A 144 -0.51 -20.97 15.56
N VAL A 145 -0.35 -21.79 14.54
CA VAL A 145 -0.52 -21.45 13.14
C VAL A 145 -1.92 -21.87 12.71
N ASN A 146 -2.83 -20.92 12.60
CA ASN A 146 -4.26 -21.15 12.33
C ASN A 146 -4.67 -20.79 10.90
N GLN A 147 -3.72 -20.73 9.99
CA GLN A 147 -3.91 -20.34 8.59
C GLN A 147 -2.89 -21.02 7.71
N SER A 148 -3.24 -21.22 6.43
CA SER A 148 -2.32 -21.67 5.39
C SER A 148 -2.05 -20.56 4.38
N GLY A 149 -1.08 -20.73 3.48
CA GLY A 149 -0.81 -19.82 2.38
C GLY A 149 0.63 -19.29 2.33
N THR A 150 0.80 -18.20 1.59
CA THR A 150 2.08 -17.54 1.35
C THR A 150 2.15 -16.22 2.08
N TYR A 151 3.18 -16.05 2.89
CA TYR A 151 3.42 -14.90 3.75
C TYR A 151 4.91 -14.55 3.75
N TRP A 152 5.34 -13.62 4.60
CA TRP A 152 6.72 -13.25 4.73
C TRP A 152 7.04 -12.73 6.14
N TYR A 153 8.32 -12.51 6.43
CA TYR A 153 8.75 -11.91 7.68
C TYR A 153 9.80 -10.85 7.41
N HIS A 154 9.83 -9.82 8.25
CA HIS A 154 10.79 -8.72 8.14
C HIS A 154 11.03 -8.03 9.47
N SER A 155 12.08 -7.22 9.54
CA SER A 155 12.33 -6.38 10.71
C SER A 155 11.32 -5.23 10.79
N HIS A 156 10.85 -4.96 11.99
CA HIS A 156 10.11 -3.74 12.30
C HIS A 156 10.95 -2.76 13.14
N SER A 157 12.29 -2.89 13.08
CA SER A 157 13.24 -2.06 13.80
C SER A 157 13.99 -1.17 12.82
N ASP A 158 13.89 0.15 13.01
CA ASP A 158 14.56 1.14 12.18
C ASP A 158 14.33 0.89 10.68
N PHE A 159 15.36 0.95 9.85
CA PHE A 159 15.30 0.65 8.42
C PHE A 159 15.99 -0.68 8.07
N GLN A 160 16.01 -1.66 8.99
CA GLN A 160 16.68 -2.95 8.79
C GLN A 160 16.05 -3.79 7.67
N GLU A 161 14.76 -3.59 7.37
CA GLU A 161 14.09 -4.18 6.22
C GLU A 161 14.82 -3.83 4.91
N GLN A 162 15.11 -2.54 4.66
CA GLN A 162 15.88 -2.08 3.51
C GLN A 162 17.31 -2.66 3.48
N GLN A 163 17.85 -3.04 4.63
CA GLN A 163 19.19 -3.59 4.75
C GLN A 163 19.26 -5.10 4.54
N GLY A 164 18.11 -5.80 4.37
CA GLY A 164 18.09 -7.22 4.06
C GLY A 164 17.47 -8.13 5.12
N ASN A 165 16.95 -7.58 6.24
CA ASN A 165 16.31 -8.37 7.30
C ASN A 165 14.87 -8.72 6.91
N TYR A 166 14.71 -9.64 5.98
CA TYR A 166 13.42 -10.18 5.50
C TYR A 166 13.60 -11.58 4.91
N GLY A 167 12.49 -12.33 4.82
CA GLY A 167 12.43 -13.63 4.18
C GLY A 167 11.00 -14.14 4.04
N SER A 168 10.83 -15.31 3.47
CA SER A 168 9.52 -15.85 3.08
C SER A 168 8.97 -16.84 4.09
N ILE A 169 7.64 -16.94 4.19
CA ILE A 169 6.92 -17.95 4.93
C ILE A 169 5.95 -18.66 3.97
N VAL A 170 5.96 -19.99 4.00
CA VAL A 170 4.97 -20.83 3.33
C VAL A 170 4.34 -21.72 4.39
N ILE A 171 3.02 -21.69 4.49
CA ILE A 171 2.27 -22.52 5.43
C ILE A 171 1.47 -23.53 4.62
N ASP A 172 1.86 -24.79 4.73
CA ASP A 172 1.13 -25.89 4.09
C ASP A 172 -0.21 -26.08 4.81
N PRO A 173 -1.34 -26.26 4.11
CA PRO A 173 -2.66 -26.44 4.72
C PRO A 173 -2.71 -27.73 5.55
N ALA A 174 -3.59 -27.76 6.57
CA ALA A 174 -3.79 -28.93 7.42
C ALA A 174 -4.32 -30.12 6.59
N ASP A 175 -5.27 -29.84 5.72
CA ASP A 175 -5.90 -30.76 4.77
C ASP A 175 -5.22 -30.72 3.39
N ALA A 176 -5.82 -31.38 2.39
CA ALA A 176 -5.35 -31.30 1.01
C ALA A 176 -5.48 -29.87 0.47
N ASP A 177 -4.43 -29.39 -0.20
CA ASP A 177 -4.46 -28.07 -0.84
C ASP A 177 -5.55 -28.06 -1.94
N PRO A 178 -6.50 -27.11 -1.89
CA PRO A 178 -7.55 -27.03 -2.90
C PRO A 178 -7.02 -26.69 -4.31
N VAL A 179 -5.80 -26.17 -4.39
CA VAL A 179 -5.14 -25.83 -5.65
C VAL A 179 -4.13 -26.90 -6.01
N ALA A 180 -4.40 -27.63 -7.09
CA ALA A 180 -3.50 -28.66 -7.59
C ALA A 180 -2.29 -28.06 -8.32
N TYR A 181 -1.11 -28.52 -8.00
CA TYR A 181 0.15 -28.17 -8.67
C TYR A 181 1.17 -29.31 -8.57
N ASP A 182 2.11 -29.35 -9.51
CA ASP A 182 3.19 -30.34 -9.54
C ASP A 182 4.46 -29.81 -8.90
N ARG A 183 4.66 -28.47 -8.95
CA ARG A 183 5.80 -27.75 -8.37
C ARG A 183 5.34 -26.44 -7.75
N ASP A 184 6.07 -25.99 -6.72
CA ASP A 184 5.93 -24.64 -6.20
C ASP A 184 7.28 -23.95 -6.05
N TYR A 185 7.28 -22.65 -6.33
CA TYR A 185 8.44 -21.77 -6.15
C TYR A 185 8.03 -20.48 -5.46
N VAL A 186 8.78 -20.09 -4.45
CA VAL A 186 8.70 -18.74 -3.90
C VAL A 186 9.44 -17.79 -4.85
N VAL A 187 8.79 -16.67 -5.16
CA VAL A 187 9.33 -15.58 -5.99
C VAL A 187 9.28 -14.30 -5.17
N LEU A 188 10.30 -14.09 -4.36
CA LEU A 188 10.41 -12.92 -3.51
C LEU A 188 11.08 -11.79 -4.28
N LEU A 189 10.37 -10.66 -4.41
CA LEU A 189 10.86 -9.42 -5.00
C LEU A 189 11.36 -8.49 -3.90
N SER A 190 12.47 -7.81 -4.14
CA SER A 190 13.00 -6.82 -3.22
C SER A 190 13.80 -5.75 -3.95
N ASP A 191 14.10 -4.66 -3.24
CA ASP A 191 14.95 -3.58 -3.71
C ASP A 191 16.19 -3.44 -2.81
N TRP A 192 17.33 -3.19 -3.41
CA TRP A 192 18.61 -3.01 -2.74
C TRP A 192 19.23 -1.68 -3.12
N SER A 193 19.79 -0.98 -2.15
CA SER A 193 20.65 0.17 -2.41
C SER A 193 22.01 0.02 -1.74
N ASP A 194 23.06 0.43 -2.44
CA ASP A 194 24.39 0.58 -1.83
C ASP A 194 24.50 1.79 -0.92
N GLU A 195 23.50 2.64 -0.94
CA GLU A 195 23.37 3.82 -0.08
C GLU A 195 22.72 3.44 1.24
N SER A 196 23.18 4.05 2.32
CA SER A 196 22.56 3.87 3.64
C SER A 196 21.10 4.31 3.64
N PRO A 197 20.16 3.54 4.21
CA PRO A 197 18.76 3.94 4.28
C PRO A 197 18.54 5.26 5.04
N HIS A 198 19.37 5.57 6.03
CA HIS A 198 19.34 6.86 6.71
C HIS A 198 19.76 8.03 5.79
N ASP A 199 20.73 7.80 4.89
CA ASP A 199 21.11 8.82 3.90
C ASP A 199 20.02 9.01 2.86
N ILE A 200 19.37 7.93 2.43
CA ILE A 200 18.20 7.97 1.54
C ILE A 200 17.11 8.82 2.20
N TYR A 201 16.72 8.48 3.42
CA TYR A 201 15.69 9.21 4.14
C TYR A 201 16.05 10.67 4.37
N ALA A 202 17.31 10.97 4.74
CA ALA A 202 17.77 12.34 4.93
C ALA A 202 17.72 13.16 3.64
N LYS A 203 17.97 12.55 2.48
CA LYS A 203 17.84 13.20 1.17
C LYS A 203 16.38 13.45 0.82
N LEU A 204 15.50 12.48 1.02
CA LEU A 204 14.07 12.64 0.82
C LEU A 204 13.49 13.74 1.71
N LYS A 205 13.94 13.86 2.96
CA LYS A 205 13.55 14.95 3.87
C LYS A 205 14.02 16.34 3.41
N LYS A 206 15.06 16.42 2.60
CA LYS A 206 15.55 17.68 2.00
C LYS A 206 14.86 17.99 0.68
N GLU A 207 14.63 16.97 -0.12
CA GLU A 207 14.06 17.07 -1.46
C GLU A 207 13.29 15.77 -1.74
N GLY A 208 11.96 15.76 -1.56
CA GLY A 208 11.11 14.56 -1.65
C GLY A 208 11.24 13.79 -2.97
N HIS A 209 11.56 14.47 -4.04
CA HIS A 209 11.75 13.88 -5.37
C HIS A 209 13.24 13.74 -5.78
N TYR A 210 14.16 13.63 -4.82
CA TYR A 210 15.61 13.51 -5.07
C TYR A 210 15.98 12.37 -6.02
N TYR A 211 15.31 11.22 -5.89
CA TYR A 211 15.57 10.03 -6.72
C TYR A 211 14.72 9.96 -7.99
N ASN A 212 13.80 10.92 -8.21
CA ASN A 212 13.01 10.97 -9.44
C ASN A 212 13.75 11.76 -10.52
N ARG A 213 14.34 11.07 -11.49
CA ARG A 213 15.02 11.68 -12.63
C ARG A 213 14.15 11.84 -13.88
N ARG A 214 12.86 11.52 -13.79
CA ARG A 214 11.92 11.64 -14.90
C ARG A 214 11.10 12.94 -14.87
N ARG A 215 11.54 13.92 -14.11
CA ARG A 215 10.90 15.24 -14.09
C ARG A 215 10.83 15.84 -15.48
N ARG A 216 9.79 16.60 -15.73
CA ARG A 216 9.64 17.38 -16.96
C ARG A 216 10.83 18.32 -17.15
N THR A 217 11.34 18.34 -18.37
CA THR A 217 12.45 19.20 -18.76
C THR A 217 11.94 20.41 -19.53
N ALA A 218 12.82 21.40 -19.76
CA ALA A 218 12.50 22.51 -20.66
C ALA A 218 12.20 22.03 -22.09
N GLY A 219 12.80 20.91 -22.53
CA GLY A 219 12.51 20.28 -23.81
C GLY A 219 11.11 19.68 -23.88
N ASP A 220 10.62 19.09 -22.78
CA ASP A 220 9.24 18.59 -22.69
C ASP A 220 8.25 19.77 -22.75
N LEU A 221 8.53 20.85 -22.02
CA LEU A 221 7.72 22.06 -22.05
C LEU A 221 7.60 22.62 -23.48
N TRP A 222 8.74 22.72 -24.19
CA TRP A 222 8.73 23.23 -25.56
C TRP A 222 7.94 22.33 -26.50
N ARG A 223 8.03 21.01 -26.36
CA ARG A 223 7.27 20.02 -27.12
C ARG A 223 5.77 20.17 -26.89
N GLU A 224 5.35 20.23 -25.60
CA GLU A 224 3.95 20.41 -25.22
C GLU A 224 3.38 21.74 -25.75
N VAL A 225 4.13 22.82 -25.64
CA VAL A 225 3.74 24.12 -26.22
C VAL A 225 3.54 24.02 -27.73
N LYS A 226 4.41 23.27 -28.39
CA LYS A 226 4.31 23.07 -29.86
C LYS A 226 3.11 22.21 -30.26
N GLU A 227 2.77 21.22 -29.42
CA GLU A 227 1.66 20.27 -29.67
C GLU A 227 0.30 20.84 -29.26
N LYS A 228 0.22 21.42 -28.04
CA LYS A 228 -1.04 21.86 -27.43
C LYS A 228 -1.25 23.37 -27.43
N GLY A 229 -0.22 24.15 -27.76
CA GLY A 229 -0.21 25.60 -27.62
C GLY A 229 0.11 26.10 -26.22
N VAL A 230 0.52 27.38 -26.11
CA VAL A 230 0.98 28.00 -24.84
C VAL A 230 -0.10 28.00 -23.78
N ALA A 231 -1.32 28.41 -24.10
CA ALA A 231 -2.40 28.55 -23.15
C ALA A 231 -2.84 27.19 -22.53
N ALA A 232 -2.95 26.14 -23.34
CA ALA A 232 -3.31 24.81 -22.87
C ALA A 232 -2.19 24.21 -22.00
N THR A 233 -0.93 24.33 -22.45
CA THR A 233 0.24 23.88 -21.68
C THR A 233 0.35 24.62 -20.34
N TRP A 234 0.07 25.92 -20.31
CA TRP A 234 0.10 26.70 -19.08
C TRP A 234 -0.97 26.23 -18.09
N ARG A 235 -2.22 26.08 -18.52
CA ARG A 235 -3.33 25.59 -17.68
C ARG A 235 -3.05 24.21 -17.11
N ASP A 236 -2.55 23.28 -17.94
CA ASP A 236 -2.19 21.93 -17.51
C ASP A 236 -1.08 21.95 -16.42
N ARG A 237 -0.14 22.88 -16.52
CA ARG A 237 0.99 22.97 -15.59
C ARG A 237 0.75 23.80 -14.34
N GLU A 238 -0.19 24.75 -14.39
CA GLU A 238 -0.40 25.71 -13.31
C GLU A 238 -0.71 25.00 -11.99
N MET A 239 -1.59 24.02 -11.99
CA MET A 239 -1.96 23.26 -10.81
C MET A 239 -0.77 22.45 -10.25
N TRP A 240 -0.03 21.75 -11.10
CA TRP A 240 1.19 21.03 -10.70
C TRP A 240 2.23 21.97 -10.08
N ASN A 241 2.38 23.17 -10.64
CA ASN A 241 3.30 24.17 -10.12
C ASN A 241 2.86 24.73 -8.76
N VAL A 242 1.56 24.97 -8.58
CA VAL A 242 0.97 25.43 -7.30
C VAL A 242 1.20 24.38 -6.22
N MET A 243 0.95 23.11 -6.51
CA MET A 243 1.19 22.00 -5.60
C MET A 243 2.69 21.69 -5.40
N ARG A 244 3.57 22.24 -6.25
CA ARG A 244 5.02 21.92 -6.29
C ARG A 244 5.29 20.44 -6.50
N MET A 245 4.45 19.79 -7.29
CA MET A 245 4.50 18.37 -7.62
C MET A 245 4.85 18.16 -9.09
N SER A 246 5.26 16.94 -9.43
CA SER A 246 5.42 16.48 -10.81
C SER A 246 4.45 15.33 -11.09
N ASP A 247 3.77 15.39 -12.22
CA ASP A 247 2.89 14.34 -12.74
C ASP A 247 3.58 12.97 -12.97
N ARG A 248 4.89 12.92 -12.80
CA ARG A 248 5.73 11.71 -12.96
C ARG A 248 6.36 11.25 -11.64
N ASP A 249 6.00 11.88 -10.53
CA ASP A 249 6.57 11.59 -9.22
C ASP A 249 5.71 10.58 -8.46
N ILE A 250 5.69 9.35 -8.98
CA ILE A 250 4.86 8.24 -8.51
C ILE A 250 5.63 7.21 -7.68
N SER A 251 6.92 7.43 -7.46
CA SER A 251 7.79 6.59 -6.64
C SER A 251 8.90 7.45 -6.05
N ASP A 252 9.04 7.48 -4.73
CA ASP A 252 10.01 8.33 -4.03
C ASP A 252 11.45 7.87 -4.24
N VAL A 253 11.66 6.54 -4.23
CA VAL A 253 12.96 5.92 -4.45
C VAL A 253 12.86 5.02 -5.68
N THR A 254 13.74 5.25 -6.64
CA THR A 254 13.64 4.65 -7.97
C THR A 254 14.91 3.85 -8.31
N GLY A 255 14.93 3.22 -9.47
CA GLY A 255 16.11 2.56 -10.04
C GLY A 255 17.33 3.46 -10.22
N TYR A 256 17.23 4.73 -9.81
CA TYR A 256 18.39 5.62 -9.71
C TYR A 256 19.37 5.18 -8.62
N THR A 257 18.85 4.65 -7.50
CA THR A 257 19.67 4.08 -6.43
C THR A 257 19.37 2.60 -6.20
N TYR A 258 18.18 2.12 -6.58
CA TYR A 258 17.79 0.74 -6.37
C TYR A 258 18.27 -0.22 -7.46
N THR A 259 18.74 -1.40 -7.03
CA THR A 259 18.85 -2.62 -7.83
C THR A 259 17.71 -3.54 -7.40
N PHE A 260 16.88 -3.95 -8.34
CA PHE A 260 15.72 -4.80 -8.06
C PHE A 260 16.13 -6.27 -8.13
N LEU A 261 15.72 -7.02 -7.11
CA LEU A 261 16.17 -8.41 -6.94
C LEU A 261 14.97 -9.38 -7.02
N MET A 262 15.21 -10.55 -7.56
CA MET A 262 14.32 -11.69 -7.49
C MET A 262 15.03 -12.84 -6.75
N ASN A 263 14.51 -13.23 -5.58
CA ASN A 263 15.14 -14.19 -4.67
C ASN A 263 16.62 -13.87 -4.36
N GLY A 264 16.93 -12.58 -4.14
CA GLY A 264 18.28 -12.10 -3.87
C GLY A 264 19.22 -12.11 -5.08
N GLN A 265 18.70 -12.28 -6.28
CA GLN A 265 19.49 -12.26 -7.52
C GLN A 265 19.16 -11.04 -8.35
N THR A 266 20.19 -10.41 -8.90
CA THR A 266 20.07 -9.30 -9.84
C THR A 266 19.49 -9.77 -11.18
N PRO A 267 18.99 -8.86 -12.03
CA PRO A 267 18.53 -9.22 -13.37
C PRO A 267 19.59 -9.94 -14.21
N ASP A 268 20.86 -9.61 -14.03
CA ASP A 268 21.98 -10.26 -14.75
C ASP A 268 22.30 -11.65 -14.21
N ALA A 269 22.17 -11.86 -12.91
CA ALA A 269 22.34 -13.18 -12.29
C ALA A 269 21.22 -14.13 -12.70
N ASN A 270 20.00 -13.63 -12.91
CA ASN A 270 18.89 -14.36 -13.53
C ASN A 270 18.45 -15.60 -12.75
N TRP A 271 17.70 -15.43 -11.69
CA TRP A 271 17.11 -16.57 -10.97
C TRP A 271 16.35 -17.49 -11.93
N THR A 272 16.53 -18.82 -11.76
CA THR A 272 15.96 -19.80 -12.68
C THR A 272 15.13 -20.84 -11.93
N ALA A 273 13.88 -21.02 -12.37
CA ALA A 273 12.96 -22.07 -11.96
C ALA A 273 12.78 -23.09 -13.10
N LEU A 274 12.65 -24.37 -12.72
CA LEU A 274 12.55 -25.46 -13.70
C LEU A 274 11.14 -26.02 -13.73
N PHE A 275 10.67 -26.40 -14.93
CA PHE A 275 9.44 -27.15 -15.11
C PHE A 275 9.65 -28.34 -16.06
N ARG A 276 8.70 -29.26 -16.09
CA ARG A 276 8.53 -30.23 -17.17
C ARG A 276 7.28 -29.85 -17.95
N LYS A 277 7.30 -30.13 -19.25
CA LYS A 277 6.16 -29.85 -20.12
C LYS A 277 4.87 -30.45 -19.55
N GLY A 278 3.83 -29.62 -19.45
CA GLY A 278 2.50 -30.01 -18.94
C GLY A 278 2.38 -30.03 -17.41
N GLU A 279 3.45 -29.69 -16.68
CA GLU A 279 3.34 -29.49 -15.23
C GLU A 279 2.61 -28.18 -14.92
N LYS A 280 1.82 -28.20 -13.84
CA LYS A 280 1.25 -27.02 -13.19
C LYS A 280 2.28 -26.48 -12.21
N VAL A 281 2.75 -25.28 -12.46
CA VAL A 281 3.75 -24.63 -11.60
C VAL A 281 3.09 -23.52 -10.79
N ARG A 282 3.11 -23.63 -9.46
CA ARG A 282 2.69 -22.58 -8.55
C ARG A 282 3.84 -21.62 -8.31
N LEU A 283 3.66 -20.36 -8.64
CA LEU A 283 4.59 -19.28 -8.35
C LEU A 283 4.00 -18.43 -7.23
N ARG A 284 4.71 -18.39 -6.09
CA ARG A 284 4.31 -17.65 -4.88
C ARG A 284 5.03 -16.32 -4.85
N PHE A 285 4.40 -15.30 -5.43
CA PHE A 285 4.97 -13.95 -5.46
C PHE A 285 4.80 -13.26 -4.11
N ILE A 286 5.90 -12.69 -3.62
CA ILE A 286 5.96 -11.89 -2.39
C ILE A 286 6.67 -10.59 -2.75
N ASN A 287 6.07 -9.45 -2.47
CA ASN A 287 6.78 -8.18 -2.59
C ASN A 287 7.34 -7.75 -1.23
N ALA A 288 8.59 -8.08 -0.98
CA ALA A 288 9.35 -7.72 0.22
C ALA A 288 10.30 -6.53 -0.03
N ALA A 289 9.97 -5.67 -1.00
CA ALA A 289 10.70 -4.44 -1.25
C ALA A 289 10.36 -3.39 -0.18
N ALA A 290 11.31 -2.53 0.15
CA ALA A 290 11.08 -1.45 1.10
C ALA A 290 10.19 -0.33 0.53
N MET A 291 10.35 0.00 -0.78
CA MET A 291 9.64 1.11 -1.41
C MET A 291 9.04 0.78 -2.78
N SER A 292 9.40 -0.36 -3.38
CA SER A 292 9.12 -0.62 -4.79
C SER A 292 7.84 -1.42 -5.00
N ILE A 293 6.92 -0.87 -5.78
CA ILE A 293 5.72 -1.54 -6.28
C ILE A 293 6.06 -2.09 -7.67
N PHE A 294 5.63 -3.33 -7.95
CA PHE A 294 5.92 -4.00 -9.22
C PHE A 294 4.67 -4.35 -10.01
N ASP A 295 4.79 -4.28 -11.34
CA ASP A 295 3.84 -4.86 -12.28
C ASP A 295 4.45 -6.12 -12.88
N ILE A 296 3.76 -7.25 -12.72
CA ILE A 296 4.28 -8.60 -12.99
C ILE A 296 3.59 -9.18 -14.21
N ARG A 297 4.39 -9.71 -15.15
CA ARG A 297 3.92 -10.48 -16.29
C ARG A 297 4.90 -11.57 -16.67
N ILE A 298 4.40 -12.59 -17.35
CA ILE A 298 5.19 -13.68 -17.94
C ILE A 298 4.86 -13.72 -19.43
N PRO A 299 5.63 -13.03 -20.29
CA PRO A 299 5.34 -13.00 -21.72
C PRO A 299 5.21 -14.39 -22.32
N GLY A 300 4.08 -14.66 -22.99
CA GLY A 300 3.78 -15.95 -23.60
C GLY A 300 3.07 -16.95 -22.68
N LEU A 301 2.86 -16.64 -21.40
CA LEU A 301 2.06 -17.47 -20.48
C LEU A 301 0.96 -16.64 -19.81
N LYS A 302 -0.22 -17.25 -19.68
CA LYS A 302 -1.27 -16.75 -18.79
C LYS A 302 -0.95 -17.14 -17.34
N MET A 303 -1.33 -16.29 -16.42
CA MET A 303 -1.22 -16.51 -14.98
C MET A 303 -2.62 -16.68 -14.40
N THR A 304 -2.92 -17.82 -13.79
CA THR A 304 -4.17 -18.02 -13.06
C THR A 304 -3.91 -17.74 -11.59
N VAL A 305 -4.37 -16.57 -11.11
CA VAL A 305 -4.26 -16.15 -9.71
C VAL A 305 -5.20 -17.02 -8.88
N VAL A 306 -4.66 -17.69 -7.86
CA VAL A 306 -5.37 -18.66 -7.02
C VAL A 306 -5.35 -18.29 -5.54
N ALA A 307 -4.48 -17.36 -5.14
CA ALA A 307 -4.48 -16.84 -3.78
C ALA A 307 -4.00 -15.38 -3.77
N SER A 308 -4.52 -14.61 -2.82
CA SER A 308 -4.13 -13.22 -2.51
C SER A 308 -3.91 -13.10 -1.00
N ASP A 309 -2.76 -12.56 -0.59
CA ASP A 309 -2.37 -12.39 0.81
C ASP A 309 -2.56 -13.69 1.63
N GLY A 310 -2.08 -14.81 1.06
CA GLY A 310 -2.13 -16.13 1.68
C GLY A 310 -3.50 -16.81 1.64
N GLN A 311 -4.58 -16.12 1.29
CA GLN A 311 -5.93 -16.67 1.26
C GLN A 311 -6.30 -17.12 -0.15
N ASN A 312 -6.88 -18.32 -0.26
CA ASN A 312 -7.33 -18.87 -1.54
C ASN A 312 -8.52 -18.08 -2.09
N ILE A 313 -8.48 -17.79 -3.38
CA ILE A 313 -9.54 -17.09 -4.10
C ILE A 313 -10.10 -17.95 -5.24
N GLU A 314 -11.26 -17.59 -5.76
CA GLU A 314 -11.72 -18.13 -7.02
C GLU A 314 -10.68 -17.83 -8.12
N PRO A 315 -10.28 -18.82 -8.93
CA PRO A 315 -9.21 -18.65 -9.90
C PRO A 315 -9.50 -17.55 -10.94
N VAL A 316 -8.60 -16.61 -11.10
CA VAL A 316 -8.71 -15.52 -12.08
C VAL A 316 -7.53 -15.56 -13.04
N THR A 317 -7.77 -15.76 -14.33
CA THR A 317 -6.73 -15.81 -15.35
C THR A 317 -6.46 -14.42 -15.93
N VAL A 318 -5.21 -13.98 -15.86
CA VAL A 318 -4.74 -12.65 -16.29
C VAL A 318 -3.43 -12.75 -17.07
N ASP A 319 -3.06 -11.65 -17.71
CA ASP A 319 -1.74 -11.48 -18.36
C ASP A 319 -0.75 -10.76 -17.46
N GLU A 320 -1.28 -9.94 -16.54
CA GLU A 320 -0.49 -9.03 -15.72
C GLU A 320 -1.21 -8.70 -14.43
N PHE A 321 -0.46 -8.43 -13.37
CA PHE A 321 -0.98 -7.90 -12.12
C PHE A 321 0.01 -6.99 -11.44
N ARG A 322 -0.48 -5.99 -10.67
CA ARG A 322 0.31 -5.17 -9.76
C ARG A 322 0.42 -5.87 -8.43
N ILE A 323 1.60 -5.79 -7.81
CA ILE A 323 1.84 -6.23 -6.43
C ILE A 323 2.45 -5.08 -5.63
N GLY A 324 1.71 -4.59 -4.64
CA GLY A 324 2.19 -3.58 -3.69
C GLY A 324 3.21 -4.13 -2.73
N VAL A 325 3.95 -3.24 -2.07
CA VAL A 325 4.83 -3.66 -0.98
C VAL A 325 4.01 -4.42 0.06
N ALA A 326 4.53 -5.54 0.51
CA ALA A 326 3.94 -6.47 1.46
C ALA A 326 2.78 -7.36 0.95
N GLU A 327 2.22 -7.13 -0.23
CA GLU A 327 1.24 -8.06 -0.79
C GLU A 327 1.87 -9.39 -1.21
N THR A 328 1.03 -10.44 -1.23
CA THR A 328 1.37 -11.74 -1.83
C THR A 328 0.31 -12.22 -2.81
N TYR A 329 0.76 -12.84 -3.90
CA TYR A 329 -0.12 -13.51 -4.87
C TYR A 329 0.45 -14.86 -5.26
N ASP A 330 -0.38 -15.90 -5.24
CA ASP A 330 -0.02 -17.19 -5.80
C ASP A 330 -0.68 -17.36 -7.16
N VAL A 331 0.10 -17.74 -8.16
CA VAL A 331 -0.39 -17.98 -9.50
C VAL A 331 -0.03 -19.38 -9.98
N ILE A 332 -0.91 -19.99 -10.75
CA ILE A 332 -0.62 -21.23 -11.50
C ILE A 332 -0.31 -20.84 -12.94
N VAL A 333 0.78 -21.39 -13.45
CA VAL A 333 1.14 -21.34 -14.87
C VAL A 333 1.31 -22.76 -15.40
N GLU A 334 0.94 -22.96 -16.67
CA GLU A 334 0.96 -24.27 -17.35
C GLU A 334 1.80 -24.15 -18.62
N PRO A 335 3.15 -24.18 -18.52
CA PRO A 335 4.01 -24.09 -19.69
C PRO A 335 3.93 -25.38 -20.52
N ASP A 336 3.56 -25.25 -21.79
CA ASP A 336 3.33 -26.37 -22.72
C ASP A 336 4.48 -26.60 -23.72
N GLY A 337 5.47 -25.69 -23.75
CA GLY A 337 6.60 -25.72 -24.66
C GLY A 337 7.92 -26.05 -24.00
N ASP A 338 8.96 -26.13 -24.82
CA ASP A 338 10.36 -26.27 -24.40
C ASP A 338 11.06 -24.88 -24.29
N SER A 339 10.28 -23.79 -24.40
CA SER A 339 10.76 -22.43 -24.37
C SER A 339 11.12 -21.99 -22.95
N ALA A 340 11.99 -21.01 -22.85
CA ALA A 340 12.24 -20.29 -21.61
C ALA A 340 11.32 -19.06 -21.54
N TYR A 341 10.66 -18.87 -20.41
CA TYR A 341 9.75 -17.76 -20.14
C TYR A 341 10.35 -16.81 -19.13
N THR A 342 10.24 -15.50 -19.38
CA THR A 342 10.71 -14.48 -18.43
C THR A 342 9.66 -14.21 -17.37
N LEU A 343 10.02 -14.44 -16.11
CA LEU A 343 9.31 -13.85 -14.98
C LEU A 343 9.76 -12.39 -14.90
N PHE A 344 8.90 -11.45 -15.25
CA PHE A 344 9.26 -10.05 -15.39
C PHE A 344 8.46 -9.18 -14.43
N ALA A 345 9.17 -8.48 -13.54
CA ALA A 345 8.61 -7.57 -12.56
C ALA A 345 9.20 -6.17 -12.78
N GLN A 346 8.48 -5.30 -13.48
CA GLN A 346 8.86 -3.92 -13.70
C GLN A 346 8.33 -3.01 -12.61
N THR A 347 9.09 -1.99 -12.22
CA THR A 347 8.63 -1.03 -11.21
C THR A 347 7.49 -0.15 -11.72
N ILE A 348 6.64 0.34 -10.81
CA ILE A 348 5.50 1.20 -11.13
C ILE A 348 5.92 2.42 -11.97
N ASP A 349 7.08 3.00 -11.67
CA ASP A 349 7.64 4.18 -12.35
C ASP A 349 8.45 3.85 -13.62
N ARG A 350 8.65 2.54 -13.92
CA ARG A 350 9.45 2.05 -15.04
C ARG A 350 10.93 2.46 -14.99
N SER A 351 11.49 2.68 -13.80
CA SER A 351 12.92 2.99 -13.65
C SER A 351 13.81 1.76 -13.68
N GLY A 352 13.25 0.55 -13.50
CA GLY A 352 13.97 -0.71 -13.56
C GLY A 352 13.05 -1.92 -13.40
N PHE A 353 13.66 -3.09 -13.28
CA PHE A 353 12.95 -4.36 -13.18
C PHE A 353 13.77 -5.42 -12.42
N ALA A 354 13.07 -6.37 -11.80
CA ALA A 354 13.62 -7.66 -11.44
C ALA A 354 13.19 -8.70 -12.48
N ARG A 355 13.97 -9.74 -12.67
CA ARG A 355 13.62 -10.84 -13.58
C ARG A 355 14.16 -12.18 -13.13
N GLY A 356 13.51 -13.24 -13.62
CA GLY A 356 13.97 -14.62 -13.57
C GLY A 356 13.58 -15.36 -14.84
N THR A 357 14.00 -16.61 -14.95
CA THR A 357 13.68 -17.50 -16.05
C THR A 357 12.92 -18.72 -15.53
N LEU A 358 11.79 -19.06 -16.14
CA LEU A 358 11.08 -20.32 -15.98
C LEU A 358 11.33 -21.17 -17.24
N THR A 359 11.95 -22.34 -17.11
CA THR A 359 12.41 -23.13 -18.26
C THR A 359 12.45 -24.62 -17.98
N ALA A 360 12.33 -25.42 -19.04
CA ALA A 360 12.56 -26.87 -18.97
C ALA A 360 14.07 -27.22 -19.02
N ASP A 361 14.90 -26.35 -19.61
CA ASP A 361 16.34 -26.55 -19.77
C ASP A 361 17.11 -25.47 -18.98
N PRO A 362 17.89 -25.84 -17.94
CA PRO A 362 18.63 -24.89 -17.11
C PRO A 362 19.71 -24.10 -17.85
N SER A 363 20.08 -24.51 -19.05
CA SER A 363 21.04 -23.78 -19.90
C SER A 363 20.41 -22.58 -20.61
N LEU A 364 19.08 -22.54 -20.70
CA LEU A 364 18.37 -21.48 -21.40
C LEU A 364 18.14 -20.26 -20.48
N ARG A 365 18.22 -19.09 -21.09
CA ARG A 365 17.80 -17.82 -20.49
C ARG A 365 16.72 -17.18 -21.34
N ALA A 366 15.64 -16.79 -20.71
CA ALA A 366 14.56 -16.10 -21.39
C ALA A 366 14.99 -14.66 -21.79
N PRO A 367 14.53 -14.16 -22.95
CA PRO A 367 14.82 -12.79 -23.37
C PRO A 367 14.17 -11.77 -22.43
N VAL A 368 14.86 -10.65 -22.15
CA VAL A 368 14.28 -9.57 -21.35
C VAL A 368 13.28 -8.80 -22.22
N PRO A 369 12.00 -8.73 -21.82
CA PRO A 369 11.02 -7.95 -22.55
C PRO A 369 11.29 -6.45 -22.39
N ALA A 370 10.83 -5.64 -23.35
CA ALA A 370 10.83 -4.20 -23.19
C ALA A 370 9.93 -3.80 -22.01
N MET A 371 10.37 -2.80 -21.24
CA MET A 371 9.50 -2.16 -20.24
C MET A 371 8.37 -1.41 -20.95
N ASP A 372 7.23 -1.33 -20.28
CA ASP A 372 6.09 -0.54 -20.75
C ASP A 372 6.39 0.96 -20.64
N TYR A 373 5.52 1.79 -21.21
CA TYR A 373 5.67 3.24 -21.11
C TYR A 373 5.56 3.69 -19.66
N ALA A 374 6.38 4.67 -19.29
CA ALA A 374 6.32 5.27 -17.97
C ALA A 374 4.99 6.01 -17.79
N PRO A 375 4.24 5.74 -16.73
CA PRO A 375 2.96 6.39 -16.50
C PRO A 375 3.14 7.87 -16.17
N VAL A 376 2.10 8.64 -16.46
CA VAL A 376 1.98 10.07 -16.16
C VAL A 376 0.63 10.27 -15.51
N LEU A 377 0.60 10.92 -14.35
CA LEU A 377 -0.63 11.27 -13.63
C LEU A 377 -1.36 12.41 -14.33
N THR A 378 -2.67 12.32 -14.34
CA THR A 378 -3.57 13.41 -14.70
C THR A 378 -4.22 13.99 -13.44
N HIS A 379 -4.87 15.14 -13.55
CA HIS A 379 -5.63 15.73 -12.44
C HIS A 379 -6.82 14.84 -12.02
N GLY A 380 -7.41 14.12 -12.98
CA GLY A 380 -8.47 13.15 -12.71
C GLY A 380 -8.01 11.99 -11.83
N ASP A 381 -6.74 11.58 -11.98
CA ASP A 381 -6.15 10.51 -11.16
C ASP A 381 -6.01 10.89 -9.68
N MET A 382 -6.11 12.17 -9.36
CA MET A 382 -6.00 12.68 -7.99
C MET A 382 -7.37 12.91 -7.33
N GLY A 383 -8.48 12.50 -7.95
CA GLY A 383 -9.82 12.69 -7.43
C GLY A 383 -10.22 14.15 -7.23
N MET A 384 -9.60 15.06 -7.99
CA MET A 384 -9.94 16.47 -7.94
C MET A 384 -11.22 16.71 -8.76
N GLY A 385 -12.30 17.12 -8.11
CA GLY A 385 -13.56 17.47 -8.76
C GLY A 385 -13.41 18.66 -9.69
N HIS A 386 -14.25 18.72 -10.73
CA HIS A 386 -14.30 19.88 -11.65
C HIS A 386 -14.60 21.20 -10.91
N GLY A 387 -15.10 21.15 -9.67
CA GLY A 387 -15.35 22.31 -8.81
C GLY A 387 -14.13 22.89 -8.13
N ALA A 388 -13.03 22.14 -7.97
CA ALA A 388 -11.76 22.67 -7.46
C ALA A 388 -11.18 23.76 -8.36
N HIS A 389 -11.63 23.83 -9.63
CA HIS A 389 -11.32 24.90 -10.56
C HIS A 389 -12.13 26.18 -10.33
N ALA A 390 -13.25 26.11 -9.65
CA ALA A 390 -14.12 27.28 -9.41
C ALA A 390 -13.58 28.26 -8.36
N GLY A 391 -12.67 27.82 -7.51
CA GLY A 391 -11.95 28.69 -6.57
C GLY A 391 -10.79 29.46 -7.20
N MET A 392 -10.36 29.10 -8.40
CA MET A 392 -9.39 29.83 -9.20
C MET A 392 -10.15 30.71 -10.20
N ALA A 393 -10.60 31.87 -9.76
CA ALA A 393 -11.26 32.87 -10.62
C ALA A 393 -10.38 33.21 -11.83
N GLY A 394 -10.69 32.66 -12.99
CA GLY A 394 -9.99 32.91 -14.25
C GLY A 394 -9.86 31.75 -15.23
N MET A 395 -10.17 30.51 -14.82
CA MET A 395 -10.10 29.35 -15.73
C MET A 395 -11.45 29.07 -16.41
N GLY A 396 -11.96 30.05 -17.16
CA GLY A 396 -13.09 29.85 -18.07
C GLY A 396 -12.68 29.00 -19.27
N GLY A 397 -13.34 27.84 -19.45
CA GLY A 397 -13.34 27.13 -20.71
C GLY A 397 -12.27 26.03 -20.85
N MET A 398 -12.39 24.94 -20.13
CA MET A 398 -11.90 23.66 -20.66
C MET A 398 -12.86 23.23 -21.76
N ASP A 399 -12.37 23.22 -22.98
CA ASP A 399 -13.06 22.63 -24.10
C ASP A 399 -13.11 21.11 -23.91
N HIS A 400 -14.27 20.60 -23.54
CA HIS A 400 -14.50 19.15 -23.36
C HIS A 400 -14.51 18.38 -24.68
N SER A 401 -14.35 19.05 -25.83
CA SER A 401 -14.31 18.41 -27.16
C SER A 401 -13.07 17.55 -27.40
N GLN A 402 -12.08 17.58 -26.50
CA GLN A 402 -10.83 16.79 -26.62
C GLN A 402 -10.75 15.58 -25.69
N HIS A 403 -11.75 15.30 -24.87
CA HIS A 403 -11.85 13.99 -24.26
C HIS A 403 -12.44 13.03 -25.29
N ASP A 404 -11.55 12.32 -25.95
CA ASP A 404 -11.91 11.22 -26.85
C ASP A 404 -12.65 10.14 -26.04
N MET A 405 -13.97 10.24 -26.03
CA MET A 405 -14.89 9.21 -25.54
C MET A 405 -15.02 8.09 -26.57
N GLY A 406 -13.93 7.68 -27.19
CA GLY A 406 -13.84 6.70 -28.27
C GLY A 406 -14.41 5.31 -27.98
N SER A 407 -15.13 5.11 -26.90
CA SER A 407 -15.83 3.85 -26.63
C SER A 407 -17.36 3.94 -26.65
N MET A 408 -17.95 5.16 -26.82
CA MET A 408 -19.39 5.27 -27.07
C MET A 408 -19.64 5.55 -28.54
N GLY A 409 -19.70 4.48 -29.34
CA GLY A 409 -19.95 4.56 -30.75
C GLY A 409 -21.22 5.35 -31.05
N GLY A 410 -21.09 6.44 -31.83
CA GLY A 410 -22.14 7.00 -32.60
C GLY A 410 -22.93 8.19 -32.07
N MET A 411 -22.47 8.90 -31.02
CA MET A 411 -23.07 10.19 -30.69
C MET A 411 -22.05 11.31 -30.98
N ASP A 412 -22.09 11.79 -32.20
CA ASP A 412 -21.44 13.02 -32.60
C ASP A 412 -22.28 14.22 -32.13
N HIS A 413 -21.84 14.85 -31.04
CA HIS A 413 -22.48 16.05 -30.50
C HIS A 413 -22.24 17.29 -31.40
N SER A 414 -21.32 17.20 -32.36
CA SER A 414 -21.04 18.29 -33.31
C SER A 414 -22.06 18.36 -34.47
N GLN A 415 -22.89 17.30 -34.65
CA GLN A 415 -23.92 17.25 -35.71
C GLN A 415 -25.35 17.40 -35.20
N HIS A 416 -25.58 17.62 -33.94
CA HIS A 416 -26.87 18.13 -33.51
C HIS A 416 -26.94 19.63 -33.83
N ASP A 417 -27.32 19.89 -35.09
CA ASP A 417 -27.73 21.19 -35.53
C ASP A 417 -28.91 21.64 -34.66
N MET A 418 -28.64 22.54 -33.72
CA MET A 418 -29.65 23.18 -32.90
C MET A 418 -30.63 24.03 -33.79
N GLY A 419 -30.34 24.12 -35.07
CA GLY A 419 -31.19 24.80 -36.08
C GLY A 419 -32.48 24.05 -36.43
N SER A 420 -32.58 22.73 -36.19
CA SER A 420 -33.80 21.96 -36.46
C SER A 420 -34.82 21.97 -35.33
N MET A 421 -34.46 22.48 -34.15
CA MET A 421 -35.41 22.81 -33.08
C MET A 421 -35.78 24.31 -33.09
N GLY A 422 -35.88 24.89 -34.27
CA GLY A 422 -36.42 26.21 -34.45
C GLY A 422 -37.88 26.26 -34.04
N GLY A 423 -38.11 26.67 -32.82
CA GLY A 423 -39.44 26.78 -32.23
C GLY A 423 -39.47 26.66 -30.69
N MET A 424 -38.38 26.21 -30.05
CA MET A 424 -38.29 26.36 -28.61
C MET A 424 -37.34 27.49 -28.26
N ASP A 425 -37.84 28.69 -28.43
CA ASP A 425 -37.27 29.89 -27.82
C ASP A 425 -37.57 29.84 -26.34
N HIS A 426 -36.51 29.68 -25.52
CA HIS A 426 -36.65 29.74 -24.05
C HIS A 426 -37.16 31.11 -23.56
N SER A 427 -37.19 32.13 -24.44
CA SER A 427 -37.82 33.44 -24.20
C SER A 427 -39.33 33.41 -24.33
N GLN A 428 -39.94 32.34 -24.90
CA GLN A 428 -41.40 32.17 -25.01
C GLN A 428 -42.01 31.13 -24.07
N HIS A 429 -41.27 30.57 -23.16
CA HIS A 429 -41.85 30.02 -21.96
C HIS A 429 -42.21 31.22 -21.09
N ASP A 430 -43.17 31.94 -21.58
CA ASP A 430 -43.89 32.94 -20.81
C ASP A 430 -44.53 32.23 -19.60
N MET A 431 -44.07 32.61 -18.47
CA MET A 431 -44.65 32.16 -17.19
C MET A 431 -46.11 32.66 -17.04
N SER A 432 -46.61 33.45 -18.03
CA SER A 432 -47.98 33.88 -18.11
C SER A 432 -49.03 32.78 -18.28
N GLY A 433 -48.62 31.59 -18.76
CA GLY A 433 -49.47 30.41 -18.87
C GLY A 433 -49.68 29.69 -17.51
N MET A 434 -48.96 30.07 -16.48
CA MET A 434 -49.16 29.62 -15.09
C MET A 434 -49.93 30.59 -14.21
N GLU A 435 -50.55 31.64 -14.80
CA GLU A 435 -51.45 32.58 -14.10
C GLU A 435 -52.74 31.91 -13.55
N GLY A 436 -52.87 30.61 -13.65
CA GLY A 436 -53.93 29.82 -13.06
C GLY A 436 -53.51 28.95 -11.85
N MET A 437 -52.23 28.87 -11.59
CA MET A 437 -51.75 28.28 -10.33
C MET A 437 -51.38 29.40 -9.37
N ASP A 438 -52.37 29.84 -8.65
CA ASP A 438 -52.21 30.77 -7.55
C ASP A 438 -51.32 30.17 -6.48
N HIS A 439 -50.05 30.64 -6.46
CA HIS A 439 -49.12 30.29 -5.37
C HIS A 439 -49.62 30.78 -4.00
N SER A 440 -50.66 31.66 -4.00
CA SER A 440 -51.35 32.11 -2.78
C SER A 440 -52.32 31.08 -2.22
N GLN A 441 -52.69 30.04 -3.00
CA GLN A 441 -53.49 28.90 -2.53
C GLN A 441 -52.68 27.69 -2.08
N HIS A 442 -51.43 27.65 -2.34
CA HIS A 442 -50.49 26.85 -1.58
C HIS A 442 -49.92 27.71 -0.46
N ASP A 443 -50.80 28.13 0.40
CA ASP A 443 -50.46 28.76 1.65
C ASP A 443 -49.67 27.73 2.49
N MET A 444 -48.36 27.92 2.50
CA MET A 444 -47.47 27.15 3.38
C MET A 444 -47.81 27.34 4.84
N SER A 445 -48.69 28.31 5.14
CA SER A 445 -49.25 28.53 6.46
C SER A 445 -50.43 27.61 6.81
N GLY A 446 -50.98 26.88 5.82
CA GLY A 446 -52.07 25.89 6.03
C GLY A 446 -51.58 24.44 6.14
N THR A 447 -50.39 24.14 5.72
CA THR A 447 -49.68 22.93 6.12
C THR A 447 -48.99 23.25 7.44
N ASP A 448 -49.74 23.12 8.49
CA ASP A 448 -49.23 23.11 9.85
C ASP A 448 -48.05 22.08 9.89
N HIS A 449 -46.84 22.61 9.97
CA HIS A 449 -45.66 21.79 10.17
C HIS A 449 -45.80 20.93 11.44
N SER A 450 -46.80 21.24 12.28
CA SER A 450 -47.23 20.43 13.42
C SER A 450 -48.06 19.19 13.03
N GLN A 451 -48.65 19.14 11.81
CA GLN A 451 -49.45 17.97 11.36
C GLN A 451 -48.68 16.98 10.50
N HIS A 452 -47.59 17.38 9.87
CA HIS A 452 -46.55 16.42 9.52
C HIS A 452 -45.76 16.16 10.78
N ASN A 453 -46.02 15.02 11.38
CA ASN A 453 -45.41 14.59 12.62
C ASN A 453 -43.87 14.54 12.46
N MET A 454 -43.28 15.74 12.33
CA MET A 454 -41.85 15.96 12.41
C MET A 454 -41.34 15.73 13.83
N SER A 455 -42.26 15.54 14.78
CA SER A 455 -41.96 15.14 16.16
C SER A 455 -41.46 13.71 16.27
N GLY A 456 -41.50 12.90 15.19
CA GLY A 456 -40.83 11.60 15.10
C GLY A 456 -39.44 11.67 14.50
N MET A 457 -39.08 12.80 13.88
CA MET A 457 -37.71 13.08 13.48
C MET A 457 -37.10 14.02 14.50
N ASP A 458 -36.48 13.45 15.48
CA ASP A 458 -35.70 14.20 16.45
C ASP A 458 -34.53 14.89 15.71
N HIS A 459 -34.67 16.22 15.51
CA HIS A 459 -33.60 17.02 14.93
C HIS A 459 -32.30 16.90 15.74
N SER A 460 -32.36 16.52 17.02
CA SER A 460 -31.21 16.25 17.84
C SER A 460 -30.52 14.95 17.40
N GLN A 461 -31.27 13.93 16.93
CA GLN A 461 -30.69 12.70 16.39
C GLN A 461 -30.13 12.90 14.97
N HIS A 462 -30.78 13.72 14.12
CA HIS A 462 -30.23 14.08 12.82
C HIS A 462 -28.98 14.96 12.94
N GLN A 463 -28.98 15.91 13.86
CA GLN A 463 -27.78 16.69 14.16
C GLN A 463 -26.69 15.82 14.78
N ALA A 464 -27.11 14.89 15.66
CA ALA A 464 -26.18 13.91 16.23
C ALA A 464 -25.62 12.98 15.17
N GLY A 465 -26.43 12.52 14.20
CA GLY A 465 -25.94 11.66 13.10
C GLY A 465 -25.02 12.36 12.11
N SER A 466 -25.38 13.55 11.67
CA SER A 466 -24.62 14.31 10.67
C SER A 466 -23.37 15.04 11.24
N GLY A 467 -23.32 15.25 12.53
CA GLY A 467 -22.18 15.86 13.21
C GLY A 467 -21.28 14.89 13.95
N ASN A 468 -21.58 13.62 13.90
CA ASN A 468 -20.94 12.60 14.72
C ASN A 468 -19.70 11.97 14.11
N TYR A 469 -18.99 12.62 13.23
CA TYR A 469 -17.67 12.14 13.00
C TYR A 469 -16.71 12.73 14.02
N SER A 470 -15.79 11.91 14.46
CA SER A 470 -14.86 12.29 15.47
C SER A 470 -13.90 13.34 14.94
N LEU A 471 -13.97 14.49 15.50
CA LEU A 471 -12.95 15.51 15.34
C LEU A 471 -11.98 15.32 16.50
N HIS A 472 -10.76 14.97 16.21
CA HIS A 472 -9.65 15.06 17.11
C HIS A 472 -9.96 14.94 18.60
N GLY A 473 -10.08 13.75 19.09
CA GLY A 473 -10.29 13.52 20.51
C GLY A 473 -11.60 14.00 21.10
N GLY A 474 -12.46 14.57 20.30
CA GLY A 474 -13.68 15.18 20.78
C GLY A 474 -14.83 14.23 21.09
N ARG A 475 -14.64 12.92 20.90
CA ARG A 475 -15.74 11.96 21.05
C ARG A 475 -15.71 11.22 22.36
N PRO A 476 -16.75 11.39 23.16
CA PRO A 476 -16.78 10.82 24.51
C PRO A 476 -16.80 9.30 24.55
N GLU A 477 -17.44 8.65 23.59
CA GLU A 477 -17.62 7.20 23.62
C GLU A 477 -16.32 6.43 23.43
N LEU A 478 -15.38 7.02 22.71
CA LEU A 478 -14.12 6.35 22.35
C LEU A 478 -12.90 7.24 22.56
N GLY A 479 -13.01 8.32 23.30
CA GLY A 479 -11.96 9.26 23.69
C GLY A 479 -10.76 9.32 22.76
N GLY A 480 -10.47 10.45 22.20
CA GLY A 480 -9.31 10.61 21.31
C GLY A 480 -9.37 9.90 19.95
N MET A 481 -10.41 9.13 19.63
CA MET A 481 -10.56 8.50 18.34
C MET A 481 -10.80 9.52 17.23
N GLN A 482 -9.99 9.42 16.16
CA GLN A 482 -10.04 10.33 15.01
C GLN A 482 -10.70 9.63 13.82
N GLY A 483 -11.35 10.41 12.93
CA GLY A 483 -11.96 9.88 11.72
C GLY A 483 -13.14 8.93 11.96
N VAL A 484 -13.72 8.91 13.16
CA VAL A 484 -14.87 8.06 13.47
C VAL A 484 -16.14 8.72 12.94
N TRP A 485 -16.85 7.97 12.12
CA TRP A 485 -18.09 8.40 11.51
C TRP A 485 -19.26 7.58 12.05
N PHE A 486 -20.25 8.24 12.59
CA PHE A 486 -21.51 7.63 13.01
C PHE A 486 -22.62 8.08 12.06
N THR A 487 -23.18 7.16 11.32
CA THR A 487 -24.27 7.41 10.37
C THR A 487 -25.24 6.24 10.40
N ASP A 488 -26.50 6.51 10.19
CA ASP A 488 -27.54 5.49 10.06
C ASP A 488 -27.44 4.71 8.75
N ASN A 489 -26.68 5.22 7.79
CA ASN A 489 -26.48 4.60 6.48
C ASN A 489 -25.01 4.21 6.25
N LEU A 490 -24.55 3.21 6.98
CA LEU A 490 -23.22 2.65 6.81
C LEU A 490 -23.04 1.87 5.50
N GLY A 491 -24.11 1.56 4.77
CA GLY A 491 -24.08 0.63 3.67
C GLY A 491 -24.03 -0.82 4.16
N ARG A 492 -24.34 -1.76 3.26
CA ARG A 492 -24.34 -3.20 3.57
C ARG A 492 -22.92 -3.75 3.58
N ALA A 493 -22.67 -4.72 4.46
CA ALA A 493 -21.41 -5.46 4.49
C ALA A 493 -21.11 -6.05 3.10
N GLY A 494 -19.86 -5.93 2.67
CA GLY A 494 -19.37 -6.41 1.37
C GLY A 494 -19.58 -5.45 0.19
N HIS A 495 -20.40 -4.40 0.33
CA HIS A 495 -20.76 -3.48 -0.75
C HIS A 495 -20.05 -2.12 -0.70
N GLY A 496 -19.27 -1.87 0.34
CA GLY A 496 -18.51 -0.64 0.50
C GLY A 496 -19.26 0.48 1.21
N SER A 497 -18.55 1.59 1.42
CA SER A 497 -19.03 2.75 2.14
C SER A 497 -19.95 3.62 1.31
N ASN A 498 -21.08 4.04 1.92
CA ASN A 498 -21.96 5.09 1.42
C ASN A 498 -21.74 6.45 2.13
N SER A 499 -20.79 6.51 3.06
CA SER A 499 -20.52 7.74 3.81
C SER A 499 -19.96 8.82 2.89
N PRO A 500 -20.33 10.10 3.12
CA PRO A 500 -19.70 11.20 2.42
C PRO A 500 -18.23 11.31 2.81
N ILE A 501 -17.43 11.86 1.91
CA ILE A 501 -16.03 12.19 2.21
C ILE A 501 -15.99 13.46 3.04
N VAL A 502 -15.28 13.41 4.18
CA VAL A 502 -15.20 14.54 5.11
C VAL A 502 -13.75 14.80 5.48
N HIS A 503 -13.25 15.97 5.07
CA HIS A 503 -11.91 16.41 5.40
C HIS A 503 -11.87 17.10 6.75
N LEU A 504 -11.01 16.64 7.65
CA LEU A 504 -10.82 17.19 8.98
C LEU A 504 -10.02 18.51 8.94
N PRO A 505 -10.18 19.40 9.93
CA PRO A 505 -9.39 20.64 10.00
C PRO A 505 -7.87 20.43 9.95
N SER A 506 -7.36 19.31 10.46
CA SER A 506 -5.94 18.94 10.39
C SER A 506 -5.43 18.72 8.97
N GLU A 507 -6.30 18.38 8.03
CA GLU A 507 -5.97 18.14 6.63
C GLU A 507 -5.81 19.43 5.82
N TYR A 508 -6.12 20.58 6.43
CA TYR A 508 -5.92 21.91 5.84
C TYR A 508 -4.61 22.56 6.27
N GLY A 509 -3.76 21.83 7.00
CA GLY A 509 -2.46 22.30 7.48
C GLY A 509 -1.33 22.19 6.44
N TYR A 510 -0.17 22.72 6.81
CA TYR A 510 1.03 22.73 5.97
C TYR A 510 1.61 21.33 5.69
N GLY A 511 1.13 20.33 6.39
CA GLY A 511 1.53 18.92 6.23
C GLY A 511 0.79 18.19 5.10
N VAL A 512 -0.18 18.83 4.45
CA VAL A 512 -1.04 18.23 3.42
C VAL A 512 -1.03 19.09 2.16
N ASP A 513 -0.64 18.51 1.02
CA ASP A 513 -0.54 19.21 -0.26
C ASP A 513 -1.85 19.20 -1.05
N MET A 514 -2.62 18.14 -0.94
CA MET A 514 -3.87 17.96 -1.69
C MET A 514 -4.91 17.20 -0.89
N ARG A 515 -6.13 17.28 -1.33
CA ARG A 515 -7.29 16.53 -0.83
C ARG A 515 -8.10 16.05 -2.02
N SER A 516 -8.59 14.82 -1.94
CA SER A 516 -9.43 14.23 -2.98
C SER A 516 -10.89 14.52 -2.68
N GLU A 517 -11.44 15.53 -3.33
CA GLU A 517 -12.83 15.96 -3.14
C GLU A 517 -13.85 14.93 -3.68
N MET A 518 -13.44 14.19 -4.72
CA MET A 518 -14.25 13.19 -5.40
C MET A 518 -13.45 11.92 -5.67
N PRO A 519 -13.05 11.19 -4.63
CA PRO A 519 -12.24 9.99 -4.80
C PRO A 519 -13.01 8.91 -5.56
N MET A 520 -12.37 8.33 -6.57
CA MET A 520 -12.92 7.22 -7.34
C MET A 520 -12.84 5.92 -6.54
N SER A 521 -13.66 4.92 -6.92
CA SER A 521 -13.50 3.59 -6.34
C SER A 521 -12.17 2.97 -6.80
N GLY A 522 -11.39 2.47 -5.82
CA GLY A 522 -10.14 1.76 -6.11
C GLY A 522 -10.32 0.30 -6.56
N LEU A 523 -11.55 -0.23 -6.52
CA LEU A 523 -11.78 -1.67 -6.75
C LEU A 523 -11.55 -2.12 -8.19
N GLN A 524 -12.03 -1.35 -9.16
CA GLN A 524 -11.95 -1.69 -10.60
C GLN A 524 -10.72 -1.08 -11.26
N ASP A 525 -9.91 -0.34 -10.53
CA ASP A 525 -8.72 0.32 -11.05
C ASP A 525 -7.50 -0.60 -10.90
N PRO A 526 -6.92 -1.09 -12.02
CA PRO A 526 -5.69 -1.89 -11.96
C PRO A 526 -4.47 -1.05 -11.55
N GLY A 527 -4.63 0.28 -11.50
CA GLY A 527 -3.62 1.24 -11.12
C GLY A 527 -3.02 2.02 -12.28
N ILE A 528 -2.42 3.15 -11.91
CA ILE A 528 -1.78 4.04 -12.87
C ILE A 528 -0.74 3.30 -13.71
N GLY A 529 -0.76 3.52 -15.02
CA GLY A 529 0.13 2.88 -15.98
C GLY A 529 -0.26 1.45 -16.37
N LEU A 530 -1.45 0.97 -15.92
CA LEU A 530 -2.01 -0.33 -16.30
C LEU A 530 -3.40 -0.21 -16.95
N ARG A 531 -4.08 0.92 -16.79
CA ARG A 531 -5.48 1.11 -17.21
C ARG A 531 -5.72 0.93 -18.71
N ASP A 532 -4.75 1.24 -19.55
CA ASP A 532 -4.84 1.12 -21.01
C ASP A 532 -4.16 -0.15 -21.57
N HIS A 533 -3.69 -1.07 -20.71
CA HIS A 533 -2.94 -2.24 -21.17
C HIS A 533 -3.78 -3.22 -21.99
N MET A 534 -5.09 -3.32 -21.77
CA MET A 534 -5.96 -4.11 -22.62
C MET A 534 -6.04 -3.51 -24.04
N GLN A 535 -6.21 -2.20 -24.16
CA GLN A 535 -6.31 -1.53 -25.46
C GLN A 535 -4.95 -1.48 -26.17
N ARG A 536 -3.89 -1.18 -25.42
CA ARG A 536 -2.56 -0.96 -25.99
C ARG A 536 -1.81 -2.24 -26.31
N TYR A 537 -1.96 -3.27 -25.47
CA TYR A 537 -1.15 -4.48 -25.52
C TYR A 537 -1.98 -5.78 -25.58
N GLY A 538 -3.31 -5.71 -25.49
CA GLY A 538 -4.18 -6.87 -25.38
C GLY A 538 -3.99 -7.66 -24.08
N ARG A 539 -3.50 -7.03 -23.00
CA ARG A 539 -3.20 -7.67 -21.72
C ARG A 539 -4.32 -7.40 -20.72
N ARG A 540 -4.94 -8.48 -20.20
CA ARG A 540 -5.86 -8.40 -19.06
C ARG A 540 -5.05 -8.22 -17.80
N VAL A 541 -5.35 -7.15 -17.04
CA VAL A 541 -4.72 -6.84 -15.75
C VAL A 541 -5.69 -7.19 -14.62
N LEU A 542 -5.19 -7.81 -13.56
CA LEU A 542 -5.95 -8.06 -12.33
C LEU A 542 -6.29 -6.73 -11.65
N ASN A 543 -7.50 -6.60 -11.15
CA ASN A 543 -7.92 -5.55 -10.22
C ASN A 543 -8.58 -6.17 -8.98
N TYR A 544 -8.82 -5.38 -7.95
CA TYR A 544 -9.40 -5.90 -6.71
C TYR A 544 -10.85 -6.38 -6.88
N GLY A 545 -11.61 -5.81 -7.82
CA GLY A 545 -12.97 -6.26 -8.15
C GLY A 545 -13.03 -7.65 -8.78
N ASP A 546 -11.92 -8.16 -9.31
CA ASP A 546 -11.82 -9.52 -9.83
C ASP A 546 -11.65 -10.57 -8.70
N ILE A 547 -11.30 -10.14 -7.47
CA ILE A 547 -10.94 -11.05 -6.37
C ILE A 547 -12.19 -11.45 -5.59
N ARG A 548 -12.42 -12.75 -5.47
CA ARG A 548 -13.49 -13.34 -4.71
C ARG A 548 -12.92 -14.46 -3.85
N ASN A 549 -13.25 -14.50 -2.56
CA ASN A 549 -12.75 -15.56 -1.68
C ASN A 549 -13.22 -16.94 -2.14
N LEU A 550 -12.40 -17.97 -1.96
CA LEU A 550 -12.79 -19.35 -2.34
C LEU A 550 -13.81 -19.94 -1.36
N THR A 551 -13.79 -19.49 -0.10
CA THR A 551 -14.71 -19.96 0.94
C THR A 551 -15.66 -18.84 1.35
N PRO A 552 -16.88 -19.19 1.82
CA PRO A 552 -17.84 -18.18 2.26
C PRO A 552 -17.32 -17.30 3.39
N THR A 553 -17.76 -16.04 3.40
CA THR A 553 -17.50 -15.08 4.48
C THR A 553 -17.94 -15.65 5.81
N ILE A 554 -17.03 -15.65 6.80
CA ILE A 554 -17.27 -16.22 8.13
C ILE A 554 -18.11 -15.26 8.96
N ASP A 555 -17.71 -14.01 9.10
CA ASP A 555 -18.47 -13.00 9.84
C ASP A 555 -19.35 -12.20 8.86
N ARG A 556 -20.66 -12.46 8.92
CA ARG A 556 -21.66 -11.85 8.04
C ARG A 556 -22.43 -10.69 8.69
N ARG A 557 -21.98 -10.28 9.88
CA ARG A 557 -22.62 -9.15 10.58
C ARG A 557 -22.41 -7.84 9.81
N GLU A 558 -23.37 -6.97 9.86
CA GLU A 558 -23.23 -5.62 9.37
C GLU A 558 -22.22 -4.84 10.25
N PRO A 559 -21.49 -3.87 9.70
CA PRO A 559 -20.59 -3.03 10.50
C PRO A 559 -21.41 -2.16 11.47
N THR A 560 -20.93 -2.03 12.70
CA THR A 560 -21.59 -1.21 13.74
C THR A 560 -21.26 0.27 13.62
N ARG A 561 -20.14 0.60 12.99
CA ARG A 561 -19.65 1.97 12.71
C ARG A 561 -18.64 1.97 11.59
N GLU A 562 -18.32 3.13 11.09
CA GLU A 562 -17.31 3.34 10.08
C GLU A 562 -16.19 4.25 10.62
N LEU A 563 -14.97 3.89 10.29
CA LEU A 563 -13.78 4.69 10.50
C LEU A 563 -13.27 5.15 9.12
N GLN A 564 -13.40 6.43 8.84
CA GLN A 564 -12.86 7.04 7.63
C GLN A 564 -11.47 7.61 7.95
N LEU A 565 -10.46 7.16 7.21
CA LEU A 565 -9.07 7.58 7.38
C LEU A 565 -8.52 8.11 6.07
N HIS A 566 -7.98 9.30 6.11
CA HIS A 566 -7.38 9.99 4.99
C HIS A 566 -5.86 9.78 4.98
N LEU A 567 -5.35 9.20 3.89
CA LEU A 567 -3.92 9.06 3.65
C LEU A 567 -3.41 10.38 3.10
N THR A 568 -2.67 11.12 3.90
CA THR A 568 -2.31 12.51 3.64
C THR A 568 -0.80 12.70 3.58
N GLY A 569 -0.35 13.73 2.87
CA GLY A 569 1.07 14.01 2.78
C GLY A 569 1.40 15.38 2.21
N ASN A 570 2.64 15.77 2.41
CA ASN A 570 3.28 16.89 1.73
C ASN A 570 4.56 16.37 1.05
N MET A 571 4.48 16.15 -0.25
CA MET A 571 5.57 15.55 -1.01
C MET A 571 6.80 16.45 -1.07
N HIS A 572 6.62 17.76 -1.19
CA HIS A 572 7.74 18.70 -1.22
C HIS A 572 8.54 18.71 0.09
N ARG A 573 7.86 18.53 1.24
CA ARG A 573 8.48 18.47 2.57
C ARG A 573 8.76 17.05 3.04
N TYR A 574 8.36 16.07 2.24
CA TYR A 574 8.42 14.65 2.58
C TYR A 574 7.82 14.36 3.96
N MET A 575 6.57 14.75 4.11
CA MET A 575 5.78 14.54 5.32
C MET A 575 4.59 13.63 4.98
N TRP A 576 4.44 12.57 5.75
CA TRP A 576 3.37 11.60 5.57
C TRP A 576 2.57 11.50 6.86
N SER A 577 1.27 11.27 6.73
CA SER A 577 0.36 11.23 7.89
C SER A 577 -0.93 10.49 7.54
N MET A 578 -1.75 10.22 8.54
CA MET A 578 -3.17 9.91 8.38
C MET A 578 -3.97 11.07 8.99
N ASP A 579 -5.04 11.53 8.32
CA ASP A 579 -5.90 12.65 8.72
C ASP A 579 -5.11 13.96 8.97
N GLY A 580 -3.99 14.17 8.27
CA GLY A 580 -3.11 15.31 8.49
C GLY A 580 -2.29 15.24 9.78
N ILE A 581 -2.32 14.14 10.53
CA ILE A 581 -1.68 13.94 11.82
C ILE A 581 -0.62 12.85 11.72
N LYS A 582 0.62 13.19 11.97
CA LYS A 582 1.73 12.21 11.99
C LYS A 582 1.64 11.31 13.24
N PHE A 583 2.24 10.13 13.16
CA PHE A 583 2.18 9.10 14.21
C PHE A 583 2.52 9.62 15.61
N GLY A 584 3.58 10.42 15.77
CA GLY A 584 3.99 10.89 17.10
C GLY A 584 3.01 11.85 17.79
N ASP A 585 2.05 12.39 17.04
CA ASP A 585 1.03 13.32 17.54
C ASP A 585 -0.38 12.69 17.53
N ALA A 586 -0.49 11.44 17.05
CA ALA A 586 -1.76 10.74 16.87
C ALA A 586 -2.17 9.96 18.12
N GLU A 587 -3.47 9.97 18.41
CA GLU A 587 -4.05 9.11 19.40
C GLU A 587 -4.32 7.71 18.83
N PRO A 588 -4.30 6.65 19.66
CA PRO A 588 -4.65 5.30 19.22
C PRO A 588 -6.09 5.20 18.71
N LEU A 589 -6.30 4.38 17.69
CA LEU A 589 -7.62 3.98 17.24
C LEU A 589 -8.17 2.88 18.16
N MET A 590 -9.24 3.19 18.88
CA MET A 590 -9.83 2.29 19.87
C MET A 590 -10.89 1.39 19.24
N LEU A 591 -10.75 0.09 19.33
CA LEU A 591 -11.70 -0.92 18.91
C LEU A 591 -12.17 -1.72 20.13
N LYS A 592 -13.48 -2.05 20.16
CA LYS A 592 -14.03 -2.95 21.18
C LYS A 592 -13.89 -4.39 20.73
N TYR A 593 -13.41 -5.26 21.60
CA TYR A 593 -13.30 -6.67 21.25
C TYR A 593 -14.64 -7.25 20.77
N GLY A 594 -14.60 -7.96 19.66
CA GLY A 594 -15.75 -8.56 19.03
C GLY A 594 -16.60 -7.62 18.17
N GLU A 595 -16.32 -6.31 18.14
CA GLU A 595 -17.02 -5.42 17.22
C GLU A 595 -16.62 -5.68 15.76
N ARG A 596 -17.54 -5.42 14.85
CA ARG A 596 -17.28 -5.41 13.41
C ARG A 596 -17.42 -4.01 12.89
N ILE A 597 -16.36 -3.47 12.32
CA ILE A 597 -16.31 -2.09 11.82
C ILE A 597 -16.02 -2.08 10.32
N ARG A 598 -16.40 -0.99 9.66
CA ARG A 598 -15.86 -0.64 8.34
C ARG A 598 -14.72 0.34 8.51
N ILE A 599 -13.65 0.11 7.79
CA ILE A 599 -12.59 1.09 7.58
C ILE A 599 -12.64 1.53 6.11
N THR A 600 -12.76 2.83 5.91
CA THR A 600 -12.72 3.45 4.58
C THR A 600 -11.46 4.30 4.48
N LEU A 601 -10.58 3.93 3.56
CA LEU A 601 -9.38 4.68 3.24
C LEU A 601 -9.64 5.61 2.08
N VAL A 602 -9.23 6.87 2.21
CA VAL A 602 -9.25 7.88 1.16
C VAL A 602 -7.81 8.33 0.92
N ASN A 603 -7.34 8.22 -0.31
CA ASN A 603 -5.98 8.63 -0.63
C ASN A 603 -5.95 10.06 -1.17
N ASP A 604 -5.52 10.97 -0.31
CA ASP A 604 -5.35 12.40 -0.58
C ASP A 604 -3.92 12.73 -1.03
N THR A 605 -3.28 11.80 -1.73
CA THR A 605 -1.93 11.99 -2.25
C THR A 605 -1.82 11.49 -3.69
N MET A 606 -0.76 11.87 -4.38
CA MET A 606 -0.46 11.32 -5.70
C MET A 606 0.33 10.00 -5.68
N MET A 607 0.60 9.46 -4.49
CA MET A 607 1.33 8.20 -4.31
C MET A 607 0.37 7.05 -4.08
N THR A 608 0.74 5.88 -4.56
CA THR A 608 0.05 4.62 -4.21
C THR A 608 0.53 4.16 -2.84
N HIS A 609 -0.39 3.93 -1.91
CA HIS A 609 -0.07 3.48 -0.55
C HIS A 609 -0.55 2.06 -0.29
N PRO A 610 0.35 1.09 -0.05
CA PRO A 610 -0.01 -0.22 0.52
C PRO A 610 -0.22 -0.05 2.03
N ILE A 611 -1.44 -0.29 2.50
CA ILE A 611 -1.83 -0.12 3.89
C ILE A 611 -2.02 -1.47 4.55
N HIS A 612 -1.36 -1.67 5.69
CA HIS A 612 -1.33 -2.91 6.45
C HIS A 612 -1.86 -2.73 7.86
N LEU A 613 -2.78 -3.59 8.27
CA LEU A 613 -3.30 -3.72 9.63
C LEU A 613 -2.79 -5.03 10.24
N HIS A 614 -2.10 -4.95 11.37
CA HIS A 614 -1.60 -6.10 12.10
C HIS A 614 -2.71 -6.84 12.85
N GLY A 615 -2.54 -8.14 13.02
CA GLY A 615 -3.30 -8.98 13.93
C GLY A 615 -4.72 -9.34 13.55
N MET A 616 -5.28 -8.69 12.54
CA MET A 616 -6.66 -8.89 12.09
C MET A 616 -6.75 -8.90 10.57
N TRP A 617 -7.75 -9.60 10.04
CA TRP A 617 -8.01 -9.58 8.60
C TRP A 617 -8.71 -8.30 8.17
N SER A 618 -8.27 -7.77 7.03
CA SER A 618 -8.98 -6.75 6.26
C SER A 618 -9.85 -7.46 5.21
N GLU A 619 -11.15 -7.55 5.45
CA GLU A 619 -12.11 -8.17 4.55
C GLU A 619 -12.55 -7.13 3.51
N LEU A 620 -11.93 -7.19 2.31
CA LEU A 620 -12.07 -6.19 1.24
C LEU A 620 -13.47 -6.24 0.62
N GLU A 621 -14.19 -5.13 0.62
CA GLU A 621 -15.57 -5.04 0.14
C GLU A 621 -15.62 -4.92 -1.39
N THR A 622 -15.60 -6.05 -2.10
CA THR A 622 -15.56 -6.13 -3.57
C THR A 622 -16.95 -6.12 -4.24
N GLY A 623 -18.03 -5.99 -3.46
CA GLY A 623 -19.41 -6.02 -3.94
C GLY A 623 -20.10 -7.37 -3.71
N ASP A 624 -19.41 -8.38 -3.22
CA ASP A 624 -19.94 -9.70 -2.89
C ASP A 624 -19.86 -9.96 -1.38
N ALA A 625 -20.99 -9.86 -0.68
CA ALA A 625 -21.05 -10.08 0.76
C ALA A 625 -20.87 -11.55 1.17
N GLU A 626 -21.09 -12.50 0.26
CA GLU A 626 -21.02 -13.93 0.58
C GLU A 626 -19.60 -14.47 0.53
N TYR A 627 -18.71 -13.84 -0.25
CA TYR A 627 -17.34 -14.35 -0.49
C TYR A 627 -16.32 -13.21 -0.47
N ILE A 628 -16.34 -12.42 0.61
CA ILE A 628 -15.47 -11.27 0.80
C ILE A 628 -14.00 -11.74 0.89
N PRO A 629 -13.09 -11.28 0.04
CA PRO A 629 -11.68 -11.65 0.12
C PRO A 629 -11.01 -11.03 1.34
N ARG A 630 -10.15 -11.82 1.98
CA ARG A 630 -9.34 -11.42 3.12
C ARG A 630 -7.95 -11.03 2.64
N LYS A 631 -7.51 -9.87 3.07
CA LYS A 631 -6.18 -9.36 2.79
C LYS A 631 -5.52 -8.89 4.08
N HIS A 632 -4.20 -8.89 4.11
CA HIS A 632 -3.44 -8.23 5.16
C HIS A 632 -2.86 -6.88 4.69
N THR A 633 -2.76 -6.65 3.39
CA THR A 633 -2.26 -5.39 2.81
C THR A 633 -3.18 -4.95 1.68
N ILE A 634 -3.58 -3.69 1.68
CA ILE A 634 -4.48 -3.10 0.68
C ILE A 634 -3.81 -1.91 0.01
N ILE A 635 -3.65 -1.97 -1.32
CA ILE A 635 -3.19 -0.84 -2.11
C ILE A 635 -4.31 0.19 -2.23
N VAL A 636 -4.02 1.44 -1.89
CA VAL A 636 -4.91 2.57 -2.14
C VAL A 636 -4.28 3.45 -3.21
N GLN A 637 -4.90 3.48 -4.39
CA GLN A 637 -4.44 4.25 -5.53
C GLN A 637 -4.57 5.77 -5.28
N PRO A 638 -3.80 6.63 -5.95
CA PRO A 638 -3.97 8.07 -5.88
C PRO A 638 -5.43 8.50 -6.14
N GLY A 639 -5.94 9.46 -5.37
CA GLY A 639 -7.28 10.01 -5.57
C GLY A 639 -8.41 8.99 -5.51
N SER A 640 -8.21 7.87 -4.82
CA SER A 640 -9.21 6.81 -4.70
C SER A 640 -9.66 6.58 -3.27
N LYS A 641 -10.84 5.95 -3.15
CA LYS A 641 -11.32 5.39 -1.88
C LYS A 641 -11.51 3.89 -2.00
N ILE A 642 -11.28 3.20 -0.90
CA ILE A 642 -11.50 1.77 -0.76
C ILE A 642 -11.96 1.45 0.66
N SER A 643 -12.87 0.49 0.81
CA SER A 643 -13.36 0.08 2.13
C SER A 643 -13.20 -1.41 2.36
N TYR A 644 -13.05 -1.76 3.62
CA TYR A 644 -12.99 -3.14 4.08
C TYR A 644 -13.57 -3.25 5.48
N LEU A 645 -13.95 -4.47 5.83
CA LEU A 645 -14.50 -4.78 7.13
C LEU A 645 -13.42 -5.41 8.01
N VAL A 646 -13.44 -5.06 9.29
CA VAL A 646 -12.57 -5.64 10.31
C VAL A 646 -13.42 -6.16 11.45
N THR A 647 -13.22 -7.42 11.81
CA THR A 647 -13.69 -7.96 13.08
C THR A 647 -12.58 -7.83 14.09
N ALA A 648 -12.80 -7.07 15.16
CA ALA A 648 -11.82 -6.83 16.21
C ALA A 648 -11.73 -8.03 17.16
N ASP A 649 -11.17 -9.15 16.70
CA ASP A 649 -11.13 -10.44 17.38
C ASP A 649 -9.78 -10.78 18.05
N ALA A 650 -8.85 -9.82 18.04
CA ALA A 650 -7.53 -9.97 18.62
C ALA A 650 -7.24 -8.85 19.64
N TYR A 651 -7.26 -9.18 20.95
CA TYR A 651 -6.87 -8.23 21.99
C TYR A 651 -5.43 -7.75 21.84
N GLY A 652 -5.19 -6.48 22.14
CA GLY A 652 -3.83 -5.95 22.22
C GLY A 652 -3.64 -4.61 21.51
N ARG A 653 -2.36 -4.31 21.27
CA ARG A 653 -1.88 -3.11 20.61
C ARG A 653 -1.28 -3.54 19.28
N TRP A 654 -1.75 -2.94 18.21
CA TRP A 654 -1.44 -3.33 16.85
C TRP A 654 -0.94 -2.16 16.03
N ALA A 655 -0.01 -2.43 15.13
CA ALA A 655 0.40 -1.44 14.14
C ALA A 655 -0.61 -1.37 13.00
N TYR A 656 -0.83 -0.17 12.48
CA TYR A 656 -1.63 0.10 11.30
C TYR A 656 -0.96 1.20 10.49
N HIS A 657 -0.38 0.87 9.34
CA HIS A 657 0.53 1.78 8.67
C HIS A 657 0.62 1.57 7.15
N CYS A 658 1.14 2.59 6.46
CA CYS A 658 1.62 2.44 5.10
C CYS A 658 2.89 1.60 5.09
N HIS A 659 2.97 0.60 4.21
CA HIS A 659 4.12 -0.31 4.13
C HIS A 659 5.28 0.24 3.28
N LEU A 660 5.17 1.42 2.69
CA LEU A 660 6.33 2.12 2.14
C LEU A 660 7.22 2.57 3.30
N LEU A 661 8.40 1.98 3.42
CA LEU A 661 9.27 2.08 4.60
C LEU A 661 9.52 3.52 5.07
N TYR A 662 9.79 4.44 4.12
CA TYR A 662 10.06 5.84 4.46
C TYR A 662 8.81 6.69 4.68
N HIS A 663 7.60 6.14 4.47
CA HIS A 663 6.32 6.75 4.88
C HIS A 663 5.94 6.38 6.31
N MET A 664 6.35 5.21 6.78
CA MET A 664 5.97 4.64 8.06
C MET A 664 6.22 5.57 9.26
N PRO A 665 7.32 6.34 9.34
CA PRO A 665 7.53 7.25 10.47
C PRO A 665 6.44 8.31 10.68
N GLY A 666 5.60 8.54 9.67
CA GLY A 666 4.48 9.50 9.73
C GLY A 666 3.11 8.88 9.50
N MET A 667 2.97 8.03 8.47
CA MET A 667 1.71 7.37 8.09
C MET A 667 1.54 6.06 8.85
N PHE A 668 1.29 6.18 10.14
CA PHE A 668 1.16 5.09 11.11
C PHE A 668 0.11 5.45 12.16
N ARG A 669 -0.64 4.46 12.63
CA ARG A 669 -1.54 4.52 13.78
C ARG A 669 -1.32 3.32 14.67
N GLU A 670 -1.47 3.52 15.98
CA GLU A 670 -1.68 2.42 16.90
C GLU A 670 -3.18 2.06 16.91
N VAL A 671 -3.50 0.79 16.78
CA VAL A 671 -4.85 0.25 17.01
C VAL A 671 -4.85 -0.49 18.34
N ARG A 672 -5.80 -0.18 19.21
CA ARG A 672 -6.01 -0.88 20.49
C ARG A 672 -7.35 -1.60 20.47
N VAL A 673 -7.29 -2.91 20.61
CA VAL A 673 -8.47 -3.75 20.84
C VAL A 673 -8.60 -4.02 22.33
N VAL A 674 -9.70 -3.52 22.94
CA VAL A 674 -9.95 -3.56 24.38
C VAL A 674 -11.31 -4.15 24.71
#